data_8853995d2d9510a4ae0dbd2dd5d74368
#
_entry.id   8853995d2d9510a4ae0dbd2dd5d74368
#
_cell.length_a   1.000
_cell.length_b   1.000
_cell.length_c   1.000
_cell.angle_alpha   90.00
_cell.angle_beta   90.00
_cell.angle_gamma   90.00
#
_symmetry.space_group_name_H-M   'P 1'
#
loop_
_entity.id
_entity.type
_entity.pdbx_description
1 polymer ?
#
loop_
_entity_poly.entity_id
_entity_poly.type
_entity_poly.pdbx_seq_one_letter_code
_entity_poly.pdbx_strand_id
1 'polypeptide(L)'
;MAVGRPFAALSVLAVLAGAEPAFAQSVDTEIRGVDGELRANVETVLSLKQAESLRRVSVWRLRRMATEASDEIARALEPFGYYTPVSTVRLVEPEGAGQPWRAEVDIEPGEPVRVSDVSLSISEPARGLKAFREWLDDWPLRQGDVLRHPPYEQALTRLEDLADVHGFFEASFAERVIRVDPALYEAAIGVDYDAGPRYRFGEIDPGDTGFDDELMDALTILEPGTPYSTGELDDQREVLVRSGYFDQVVIARKRDRENDRVDIEYRLQRREPNTYRALAGFGTDTGPRVQLGWTRHYLSSRGDRLDTRFGAQQTDSEFVFRTEYQYPFGGRPGNFLTGEALFKREQERFRFEDASRIEPVFDSFSGGRNQVQFSAGRLRERYLFDDFEPLVERLFVTFLNEQFDAFSESDLNAEQTALLDANPGLRPFLDTDTNTIALGGDWTLFRIDGDGFAEHGVFARARVLGSLDSLGSDTSFLQGYVTGRWHWHFLPKHKLLLRGELGYTEAETTTFDLSIPGDPRRLELDITELPELFRFKAGGDRSVRGYGYEELSTNRNGANHTVVGSVEYEYNVFSDFSVAAFYDVGNAFNDFADPELKRGAGLGIRWYTLIGPVQLDLARALDDESFRIHFTIGTKLL
;
A
#
# COMPACT_ATOMS: atom_id res chain seq x y z
N MET A 1 82.61 2.48 31.10
CA MET A 1 83.92 2.10 30.55
C MET A 1 83.79 2.12 29.03
N ALA A 2 84.43 3.06 28.52
CA ALA A 2 85.52 3.11 27.52
C ALA A 2 84.95 2.95 26.12
N VAL A 3 84.96 3.99 25.39
CA VAL A 3 85.99 4.71 24.58
C VAL A 3 86.09 4.12 23.16
N GLY A 4 85.89 4.97 22.18
CA GLY A 4 86.65 4.99 21.00
C GLY A 4 86.01 5.59 19.77
N ARG A 5 86.51 6.73 19.50
CA ARG A 5 86.39 7.68 18.37
C ARG A 5 86.87 7.09 17.01
N PRO A 6 86.91 7.89 15.96
CA PRO A 6 86.01 8.12 14.81
C PRO A 6 86.74 7.78 13.49
N PHE A 7 86.12 7.78 12.38
CA PHE A 7 86.82 8.02 11.10
C PHE A 7 86.00 8.88 10.12
N ALA A 8 86.76 9.73 9.51
CA ALA A 8 86.40 10.88 8.80
C ALA A 8 85.84 10.65 7.38
N ALA A 9 85.10 11.61 7.01
CA ALA A 9 84.70 12.08 5.69
C ALA A 9 85.51 11.68 4.49
N LEU A 10 84.84 11.34 3.41
CA LEU A 10 85.28 11.79 2.06
C LEU A 10 84.00 12.15 1.25
N SER A 11 83.89 13.47 1.05
CA SER A 11 82.95 14.09 0.14
C SER A 11 83.34 13.79 -1.29
N VAL A 12 82.48 13.02 -2.01
CA VAL A 12 82.55 13.02 -3.48
C VAL A 12 81.29 13.74 -3.98
N LEU A 13 81.51 14.98 -4.33
CA LEU A 13 80.55 15.82 -5.08
C LEU A 13 80.48 15.27 -6.50
N ALA A 14 79.49 14.46 -6.81
CA ALA A 14 79.15 14.16 -8.22
C ALA A 14 78.10 15.16 -8.67
N VAL A 15 78.48 16.08 -9.46
CA VAL A 15 77.64 16.94 -10.27
C VAL A 15 76.87 16.02 -11.26
N LEU A 16 75.69 15.59 -10.91
CA LEU A 16 74.74 15.11 -11.90
C LEU A 16 73.94 16.31 -12.39
N ALA A 17 74.29 16.74 -13.57
CA ALA A 17 73.60 17.74 -14.37
C ALA A 17 72.08 17.27 -14.47
N GLY A 18 71.22 18.27 -14.30
CA GLY A 18 69.79 18.17 -14.32
C GLY A 18 69.19 17.37 -15.47
N ALA A 19 68.61 16.26 -15.14
CA ALA A 19 67.43 15.82 -15.82
C ALA A 19 66.30 16.17 -14.86
N GLU A 20 65.65 17.31 -15.08
CA GLU A 20 64.37 17.57 -14.47
C GLU A 20 63.43 16.36 -14.80
N PRO A 21 62.81 15.68 -13.83
CA PRO A 21 61.82 14.69 -14.16
C PRO A 21 60.69 15.46 -14.85
N ALA A 22 60.46 15.18 -16.15
CA ALA A 22 59.40 15.76 -16.95
C ALA A 22 58.06 15.27 -16.36
N PHE A 23 57.63 15.91 -15.28
CA PHE A 23 56.30 15.76 -14.76
C PHE A 23 55.36 16.52 -15.68
N ALA A 24 54.57 15.81 -16.45
CA ALA A 24 53.45 16.40 -17.15
C ALA A 24 52.46 16.96 -16.14
N GLN A 25 51.91 18.04 -16.56
CA GLN A 25 50.75 18.67 -15.95
C GLN A 25 49.49 17.87 -16.28
N SER A 26 48.31 18.32 -15.86
CA SER A 26 47.04 17.76 -16.28
C SER A 26 46.88 17.70 -17.80
N VAL A 27 46.04 16.82 -18.30
CA VAL A 27 45.64 16.73 -19.71
C VAL A 27 44.20 17.18 -19.84
N ASP A 28 43.86 17.85 -20.94
CA ASP A 28 42.50 18.20 -21.35
C ASP A 28 42.26 17.53 -22.72
N THR A 29 41.17 16.75 -22.82
CA THR A 29 40.88 15.91 -23.99
C THR A 29 39.63 16.40 -24.71
N GLU A 30 39.82 16.91 -25.91
CA GLU A 30 38.75 17.34 -26.80
C GLU A 30 38.43 16.24 -27.82
N ILE A 31 37.20 15.71 -27.77
CA ILE A 31 36.72 14.64 -28.66
C ILE A 31 35.75 15.25 -29.67
N ARG A 32 35.99 15.02 -30.96
CA ARG A 32 35.19 15.51 -32.08
C ARG A 32 34.80 14.35 -33.01
N GLY A 33 33.71 14.54 -33.78
CA GLY A 33 33.27 13.60 -34.81
C GLY A 33 32.32 12.53 -34.31
N VAL A 34 32.05 12.45 -32.98
CA VAL A 34 31.06 11.57 -32.38
C VAL A 34 30.23 12.32 -31.35
N ASP A 35 28.92 11.97 -31.25
CA ASP A 35 27.95 12.56 -30.34
C ASP A 35 27.16 11.52 -29.61
N GLY A 36 26.33 11.92 -28.61
CA GLY A 36 25.39 11.05 -27.89
C GLY A 36 26.09 9.87 -27.23
N GLU A 37 25.51 8.66 -27.44
CA GLU A 37 25.99 7.42 -26.83
C GLU A 37 27.41 7.02 -27.28
N LEU A 38 27.75 7.25 -28.55
CA LEU A 38 29.09 6.96 -29.08
C LEU A 38 30.14 7.76 -28.33
N ARG A 39 29.93 9.09 -28.19
CA ARG A 39 30.80 9.96 -27.43
C ARG A 39 30.93 9.54 -25.98
N ALA A 40 29.82 9.28 -25.30
CA ALA A 40 29.81 8.85 -23.91
C ALA A 40 30.65 7.57 -23.70
N ASN A 41 30.53 6.60 -24.62
CA ASN A 41 31.28 5.36 -24.51
C ASN A 41 32.78 5.59 -24.80
N VAL A 42 33.14 6.42 -25.80
CA VAL A 42 34.53 6.81 -26.05
C VAL A 42 35.11 7.50 -24.82
N GLU A 43 34.40 8.47 -24.20
CA GLU A 43 34.85 9.16 -22.99
C GLU A 43 35.08 8.20 -21.82
N THR A 44 34.29 7.12 -21.73
CA THR A 44 34.44 6.10 -20.69
C THR A 44 35.64 5.20 -20.90
N VAL A 45 35.96 4.83 -22.12
CA VAL A 45 37.01 3.85 -22.47
C VAL A 45 38.37 4.56 -22.68
N LEU A 46 38.37 5.79 -23.17
CA LEU A 46 39.57 6.49 -23.59
C LEU A 46 40.46 6.85 -22.36
N SER A 47 41.65 6.25 -22.31
CA SER A 47 42.60 6.46 -21.22
C SER A 47 43.07 7.91 -21.08
N LEU A 48 43.15 8.66 -22.18
CA LEU A 48 43.44 10.11 -22.17
C LEU A 48 42.38 10.90 -21.44
N LYS A 49 41.08 10.58 -21.63
CA LYS A 49 39.96 11.23 -20.93
C LYS A 49 39.95 10.88 -19.45
N GLN A 50 40.20 9.62 -19.10
CA GLN A 50 40.35 9.21 -17.70
C GLN A 50 41.51 9.89 -16.99
N ALA A 51 42.59 10.20 -17.74
CA ALA A 51 43.77 10.90 -17.21
C ALA A 51 43.51 12.36 -16.78
N GLU A 52 42.42 13.00 -17.23
CA GLU A 52 42.01 14.34 -16.77
C GLU A 52 41.73 14.38 -15.26
N SER A 53 41.28 13.28 -14.68
CA SER A 53 41.03 13.17 -13.25
C SER A 53 42.32 13.08 -12.40
N LEU A 54 43.46 12.81 -13.05
CA LEU A 54 44.75 12.63 -12.39
C LEU A 54 45.45 13.96 -12.23
N ARG A 55 45.88 14.31 -11.03
CA ARG A 55 46.61 15.60 -10.76
C ARG A 55 47.95 15.75 -11.47
N ARG A 56 48.63 14.64 -11.81
CA ARG A 56 49.91 14.61 -12.51
C ARG A 56 50.05 13.32 -13.30
N VAL A 57 50.35 13.43 -14.60
CA VAL A 57 50.65 12.32 -15.48
C VAL A 57 52.04 12.60 -16.12
N SER A 58 52.90 11.60 -16.24
CA SER A 58 54.19 11.78 -16.92
C SER A 58 54.00 11.91 -18.43
N VAL A 59 54.83 12.75 -19.10
CA VAL A 59 54.79 12.95 -20.56
C VAL A 59 54.89 11.62 -21.32
N TRP A 60 55.75 10.72 -20.84
CA TRP A 60 55.88 9.40 -21.42
C TRP A 60 54.57 8.62 -21.41
N ARG A 61 53.84 8.66 -20.28
CA ARG A 61 52.56 8.01 -20.14
C ARG A 61 51.48 8.61 -21.03
N LEU A 62 51.46 9.96 -21.18
CA LEU A 62 50.55 10.64 -22.11
C LEU A 62 50.80 10.24 -23.56
N ARG A 63 52.09 10.20 -23.98
CA ARG A 63 52.46 9.76 -25.33
C ARG A 63 52.07 8.30 -25.61
N ARG A 64 52.20 7.43 -24.60
CA ARG A 64 51.75 6.04 -24.70
C ARG A 64 50.25 5.96 -24.84
N MET A 65 49.48 6.65 -23.99
CA MET A 65 48.02 6.72 -24.06
C MET A 65 47.56 7.23 -25.43
N ALA A 66 48.21 8.25 -25.98
CA ALA A 66 47.92 8.77 -27.33
C ALA A 66 48.20 7.74 -28.43
N THR A 67 49.18 6.87 -28.27
CA THR A 67 49.48 5.79 -29.22
C THR A 67 48.45 4.69 -29.13
N GLU A 68 47.94 4.36 -27.94
CA GLU A 68 46.94 3.33 -27.68
C GLU A 68 45.50 3.82 -27.94
N ALA A 69 45.30 5.14 -28.05
CA ALA A 69 43.98 5.77 -28.13
C ALA A 69 43.16 5.33 -29.35
N SER A 70 43.81 5.12 -30.52
CA SER A 70 43.07 4.64 -31.70
C SER A 70 42.46 3.24 -31.51
N ASP A 71 43.18 2.34 -30.84
CA ASP A 71 42.68 1.02 -30.50
C ASP A 71 41.59 1.07 -29.41
N GLU A 72 41.72 2.03 -28.49
CA GLU A 72 40.68 2.26 -27.44
C GLU A 72 39.41 2.81 -28.07
N ILE A 73 39.50 3.75 -29.01
CA ILE A 73 38.38 4.31 -29.76
C ILE A 73 37.70 3.25 -30.60
N ALA A 74 38.45 2.39 -31.31
CA ALA A 74 37.90 1.31 -32.08
C ALA A 74 37.09 0.35 -31.20
N ARG A 75 37.64 -0.07 -30.05
CA ARG A 75 36.94 -0.90 -29.07
C ARG A 75 35.70 -0.22 -28.45
N ALA A 76 35.76 1.11 -28.29
CA ALA A 76 34.64 1.87 -27.77
C ALA A 76 33.45 1.97 -28.75
N LEU A 77 33.75 1.98 -30.06
CA LEU A 77 32.74 2.13 -31.11
C LEU A 77 32.20 0.79 -31.63
N GLU A 78 32.93 -0.32 -31.45
CA GLU A 78 32.56 -1.66 -31.85
C GLU A 78 31.18 -2.11 -31.30
N PRO A 79 30.82 -1.88 -30.02
CA PRO A 79 29.50 -2.26 -29.48
C PRO A 79 28.33 -1.53 -30.14
N PHE A 80 28.57 -0.47 -30.88
CA PHE A 80 27.58 0.32 -31.60
C PHE A 80 27.56 0.04 -33.10
N GLY A 81 28.34 -0.97 -33.55
CA GLY A 81 28.36 -1.42 -34.95
C GLY A 81 29.45 -0.76 -35.82
N TYR A 82 30.34 0.05 -35.25
CA TYR A 82 31.40 0.71 -35.99
C TYR A 82 32.72 -0.02 -35.79
N TYR A 83 33.12 -0.85 -36.78
CA TYR A 83 34.28 -1.74 -36.69
C TYR A 83 35.51 -1.20 -37.43
N THR A 84 35.34 -0.20 -38.26
CA THR A 84 36.43 0.39 -39.07
C THR A 84 36.54 1.93 -38.85
N PRO A 85 36.50 2.41 -37.59
CA PRO A 85 36.63 3.85 -37.37
C PRO A 85 38.05 4.33 -37.74
N VAL A 86 38.12 5.53 -38.26
CA VAL A 86 39.41 6.24 -38.44
C VAL A 86 39.51 7.31 -37.36
N SER A 87 40.61 7.31 -36.63
CA SER A 87 40.85 8.34 -35.62
C SER A 87 42.22 8.96 -35.73
N THR A 88 42.27 10.25 -35.48
CA THR A 88 43.51 11.01 -35.40
C THR A 88 43.66 11.59 -34.01
N VAL A 89 44.78 11.26 -33.34
CA VAL A 89 45.07 11.71 -31.98
C VAL A 89 46.33 12.55 -31.98
N ARG A 90 46.20 13.79 -31.56
CA ARG A 90 47.31 14.74 -31.50
C ARG A 90 47.46 15.29 -30.07
N LEU A 91 48.67 15.15 -29.53
CA LEU A 91 49.06 15.78 -28.29
C LEU A 91 49.70 17.14 -28.58
N VAL A 92 49.13 18.21 -28.04
CA VAL A 92 49.65 19.57 -28.14
C VAL A 92 50.32 19.93 -26.82
N GLU A 93 51.59 20.34 -26.93
CA GLU A 93 52.35 20.77 -25.76
C GLU A 93 51.84 22.12 -25.23
N PRO A 94 51.83 22.34 -23.92
CA PRO A 94 51.40 23.62 -23.37
C PRO A 94 52.37 24.79 -23.74
N GLU A 95 51.79 25.91 -24.07
CA GLU A 95 52.60 27.14 -24.41
C GLU A 95 53.25 27.80 -23.20
N GLY A 96 52.86 27.44 -21.98
CA GLY A 96 53.34 28.01 -20.73
C GLY A 96 53.32 27.07 -19.52
N ALA A 97 54.21 27.40 -18.56
CA ALA A 97 54.29 26.63 -17.33
C ALA A 97 52.93 26.68 -16.54
N GLY A 98 52.34 25.51 -16.24
CA GLY A 98 51.10 25.40 -15.50
C GLY A 98 49.84 25.17 -16.35
N GLN A 99 49.94 25.21 -17.67
CA GLN A 99 48.82 24.85 -18.55
C GLN A 99 48.77 23.36 -18.79
N PRO A 100 47.52 22.76 -19.00
CA PRO A 100 47.37 21.35 -19.32
C PRO A 100 47.89 21.02 -20.72
N TRP A 101 48.32 19.78 -20.91
CA TRP A 101 48.46 19.23 -22.25
C TRP A 101 47.07 19.12 -22.88
N ARG A 102 46.97 19.37 -24.19
CA ARG A 102 45.71 19.17 -24.89
C ARG A 102 45.81 17.93 -25.80
N ALA A 103 44.89 17.03 -25.61
CA ALA A 103 44.71 15.88 -26.51
C ALA A 103 43.54 16.18 -27.46
N GLU A 104 43.84 16.41 -28.73
CA GLU A 104 42.83 16.58 -29.78
C GLU A 104 42.59 15.23 -30.41
N VAL A 105 41.32 14.77 -30.31
CA VAL A 105 40.89 13.46 -30.80
C VAL A 105 39.77 13.67 -31.81
N ASP A 106 40.10 13.48 -33.09
CA ASP A 106 39.14 13.56 -34.19
C ASP A 106 38.78 12.13 -34.63
N ILE A 107 37.48 11.81 -34.64
CA ILE A 107 36.97 10.48 -34.90
C ILE A 107 36.03 10.51 -36.10
N GLU A 108 36.29 9.68 -37.08
CA GLU A 108 35.38 9.36 -38.18
C GLU A 108 34.85 7.92 -37.94
N PRO A 109 33.62 7.72 -37.46
CA PRO A 109 33.12 6.40 -37.13
C PRO A 109 33.06 5.43 -38.33
N GLY A 110 32.90 5.97 -39.51
CA GLY A 110 32.73 5.16 -40.75
C GLY A 110 31.28 4.69 -40.94
N GLU A 111 31.12 3.72 -41.83
CA GLU A 111 29.84 3.10 -42.09
C GLU A 111 29.53 2.02 -41.04
N PRO A 112 28.32 2.02 -40.43
CA PRO A 112 27.96 1.01 -39.43
C PRO A 112 27.68 -0.34 -40.07
N VAL A 113 28.10 -1.38 -39.40
CA VAL A 113 27.76 -2.78 -39.75
C VAL A 113 26.28 -3.01 -39.52
N ARG A 114 25.60 -3.64 -40.48
CA ARG A 114 24.18 -3.97 -40.40
C ARG A 114 23.97 -5.47 -40.29
N VAL A 115 22.88 -5.83 -39.64
CA VAL A 115 22.45 -7.22 -39.52
C VAL A 115 21.97 -7.72 -40.86
N SER A 116 22.66 -8.72 -41.41
CA SER A 116 22.32 -9.38 -42.71
C SER A 116 21.42 -10.62 -42.51
N ASP A 117 21.62 -11.35 -41.40
CA ASP A 117 20.85 -12.55 -41.06
C ASP A 117 20.69 -12.69 -39.55
N VAL A 118 19.54 -13.28 -39.14
CA VAL A 118 19.23 -13.59 -37.73
C VAL A 118 18.66 -15.00 -37.67
N SER A 119 19.39 -15.88 -37.01
CA SER A 119 18.97 -17.27 -36.75
C SER A 119 18.79 -17.49 -35.26
N LEU A 120 17.54 -17.66 -34.81
CA LEU A 120 17.20 -17.89 -33.41
C LEU A 120 16.52 -19.24 -33.25
N SER A 121 17.02 -20.07 -32.36
CA SER A 121 16.39 -21.33 -31.99
C SER A 121 16.37 -21.53 -30.47
N ILE A 122 15.31 -22.14 -29.98
CA ILE A 122 15.14 -22.56 -28.60
C ILE A 122 14.61 -23.99 -28.63
N SER A 123 15.22 -24.89 -27.87
CA SER A 123 14.80 -26.27 -27.79
C SER A 123 13.46 -26.46 -27.06
N GLU A 124 12.75 -27.55 -27.35
CA GLU A 124 11.62 -27.99 -26.52
C GLU A 124 12.12 -28.58 -25.20
N PRO A 125 11.35 -28.40 -24.07
CA PRO A 125 9.97 -27.90 -24.04
C PRO A 125 9.84 -26.39 -23.82
N ALA A 126 10.94 -25.63 -23.69
CA ALA A 126 10.90 -24.19 -23.42
C ALA A 126 10.18 -23.42 -24.54
N ARG A 127 10.44 -23.73 -25.81
CA ARG A 127 9.79 -23.12 -26.97
C ARG A 127 8.25 -23.16 -26.89
N GLY A 128 7.70 -24.22 -26.28
CA GLY A 128 6.26 -24.38 -26.07
C GLY A 128 5.64 -23.38 -25.08
N LEU A 129 6.44 -22.72 -24.25
CA LEU A 129 5.96 -21.74 -23.26
C LEU A 129 5.75 -20.36 -23.89
N LYS A 130 4.71 -19.67 -23.46
CA LYS A 130 4.35 -18.34 -23.95
C LYS A 130 5.50 -17.33 -23.80
N ALA A 131 6.16 -17.30 -22.64
CA ALA A 131 7.24 -16.37 -22.36
C ALA A 131 8.43 -16.49 -23.33
N PHE A 132 8.82 -17.70 -23.71
CA PHE A 132 9.90 -17.91 -24.66
C PHE A 132 9.49 -17.59 -26.11
N ARG A 133 8.22 -17.80 -26.48
CA ARG A 133 7.70 -17.35 -27.77
C ARG A 133 7.68 -15.83 -27.87
N GLU A 134 7.22 -15.16 -26.83
CA GLU A 134 7.25 -13.69 -26.75
C GLU A 134 8.68 -13.16 -26.84
N TRP A 135 9.66 -13.84 -26.20
CA TRP A 135 11.07 -13.48 -26.35
C TRP A 135 11.56 -13.58 -27.80
N LEU A 136 11.17 -14.63 -28.53
CA LEU A 136 11.51 -14.78 -29.96
C LEU A 136 10.89 -13.68 -30.82
N ASP A 137 9.64 -13.32 -30.54
CA ASP A 137 8.89 -12.28 -31.26
C ASP A 137 9.44 -10.86 -30.98
N ASP A 138 9.89 -10.63 -29.74
CA ASP A 138 10.42 -9.35 -29.23
C ASP A 138 11.92 -9.17 -29.47
N TRP A 139 12.56 -10.03 -30.26
CA TRP A 139 13.98 -9.92 -30.54
C TRP A 139 14.37 -8.53 -31.08
N PRO A 140 15.35 -7.84 -30.48
CA PRO A 140 15.58 -6.41 -30.72
C PRO A 140 16.31 -6.04 -32.00
N LEU A 141 16.99 -7.01 -32.67
CA LEU A 141 17.83 -6.75 -33.82
C LEU A 141 17.27 -7.49 -35.07
N ARG A 142 16.68 -6.75 -35.99
CA ARG A 142 16.13 -7.30 -37.23
C ARG A 142 17.08 -7.13 -38.39
N GLN A 143 16.86 -7.92 -39.45
CA GLN A 143 17.60 -7.76 -40.69
C GLN A 143 17.52 -6.29 -41.19
N GLY A 144 18.68 -5.68 -41.49
CA GLY A 144 18.83 -4.30 -41.93
C GLY A 144 19.14 -3.32 -40.81
N ASP A 145 18.91 -3.68 -39.54
CA ASP A 145 19.23 -2.82 -38.38
C ASP A 145 20.76 -2.67 -38.23
N VAL A 146 21.17 -1.56 -37.64
CA VAL A 146 22.57 -1.37 -37.22
C VAL A 146 22.87 -2.37 -36.10
N LEU A 147 23.99 -3.09 -36.22
CA LEU A 147 24.42 -3.99 -35.16
C LEU A 147 24.72 -3.23 -33.88
N ARG A 148 24.06 -3.61 -32.78
CA ARG A 148 24.30 -3.04 -31.45
C ARG A 148 24.42 -4.18 -30.42
N HIS A 149 25.54 -4.20 -29.69
CA HIS A 149 25.78 -5.24 -28.68
C HIS A 149 24.88 -5.09 -27.44
N PRO A 150 24.62 -3.88 -26.89
CA PRO A 150 23.83 -3.75 -25.67
C PRO A 150 22.43 -4.40 -25.76
N PRO A 151 21.59 -4.12 -26.77
CA PRO A 151 20.29 -4.83 -26.91
C PRO A 151 20.43 -6.34 -27.12
N TYR A 152 21.47 -6.80 -27.82
CA TYR A 152 21.77 -8.23 -28.00
C TYR A 152 22.06 -8.90 -26.64
N GLU A 153 22.99 -8.34 -25.85
CA GLU A 153 23.33 -8.89 -24.53
C GLU A 153 22.16 -8.86 -23.55
N GLN A 154 21.38 -7.77 -23.55
CA GLN A 154 20.17 -7.67 -22.75
C GLN A 154 19.14 -8.75 -23.10
N ALA A 155 18.97 -9.03 -24.41
CA ALA A 155 18.06 -10.08 -24.85
C ALA A 155 18.52 -11.46 -24.38
N LEU A 156 19.83 -11.74 -24.43
CA LEU A 156 20.37 -13.02 -23.96
C LEU A 156 20.26 -13.17 -22.44
N THR A 157 20.57 -12.13 -21.68
CA THR A 157 20.37 -12.13 -20.21
C THR A 157 18.90 -12.39 -19.87
N ARG A 158 17.97 -11.75 -20.58
CA ARG A 158 16.53 -12.00 -20.39
C ARG A 158 16.15 -13.45 -20.69
N LEU A 159 16.79 -14.10 -21.66
CA LEU A 159 16.55 -15.51 -21.96
C LEU A 159 17.05 -16.43 -20.84
N GLU A 160 18.22 -16.14 -20.28
CA GLU A 160 18.76 -16.87 -19.13
C GLU A 160 17.86 -16.70 -17.89
N ASP A 161 17.40 -15.47 -17.63
CA ASP A 161 16.45 -15.17 -16.53
C ASP A 161 15.12 -15.93 -16.73
N LEU A 162 14.59 -15.97 -17.95
CA LEU A 162 13.38 -16.73 -18.26
C LEU A 162 13.58 -18.23 -18.02
N ALA A 163 14.74 -18.77 -18.35
CA ALA A 163 15.05 -20.16 -18.09
C ALA A 163 15.06 -20.46 -16.59
N ASP A 164 15.71 -19.64 -15.78
CA ASP A 164 15.75 -19.79 -14.33
C ASP A 164 14.35 -19.66 -13.70
N VAL A 165 13.56 -18.68 -14.15
CA VAL A 165 12.18 -18.46 -13.67
C VAL A 165 11.28 -19.67 -13.92
N HIS A 166 11.46 -20.34 -15.07
CA HIS A 166 10.61 -21.45 -15.47
C HIS A 166 11.21 -22.85 -15.19
N GLY A 167 12.34 -22.92 -14.47
CA GLY A 167 12.94 -24.16 -14.01
C GLY A 167 13.80 -24.90 -15.04
N PHE A 168 14.38 -24.20 -16.00
CA PHE A 168 15.34 -24.73 -16.94
C PHE A 168 16.78 -24.48 -16.47
N PHE A 169 17.17 -25.13 -15.38
CA PHE A 169 18.43 -24.85 -14.70
C PHE A 169 19.67 -25.42 -15.36
N GLU A 170 19.51 -26.32 -16.35
CA GLU A 170 20.60 -26.88 -17.12
C GLU A 170 20.69 -26.22 -18.52
N ALA A 171 19.94 -25.12 -18.70
CA ALA A 171 19.93 -24.38 -19.94
C ALA A 171 21.29 -23.79 -20.29
N SER A 172 21.64 -23.82 -21.57
CA SER A 172 22.91 -23.32 -22.09
C SER A 172 22.81 -22.92 -23.56
N PHE A 173 23.69 -22.01 -23.98
CA PHE A 173 23.80 -21.67 -25.38
C PHE A 173 24.62 -22.76 -26.13
N ALA A 174 24.00 -23.48 -27.07
CA ALA A 174 24.69 -24.33 -27.99
C ALA A 174 25.43 -23.50 -29.06
N GLU A 175 24.83 -22.35 -29.45
CA GLU A 175 25.50 -21.33 -30.26
C GLU A 175 25.13 -19.95 -29.73
N ARG A 176 26.14 -19.08 -29.58
CA ARG A 176 26.00 -17.66 -29.21
C ARG A 176 27.08 -16.88 -29.97
N VAL A 177 26.73 -16.40 -31.16
CA VAL A 177 27.74 -15.81 -32.04
C VAL A 177 27.19 -14.63 -32.82
N ILE A 178 28.01 -13.60 -32.95
CA ILE A 178 27.87 -12.54 -33.95
C ILE A 178 29.05 -12.68 -34.90
N ARG A 179 28.80 -13.00 -36.18
CA ARG A 179 29.81 -13.08 -37.23
C ARG A 179 29.78 -11.76 -37.99
N VAL A 180 30.82 -10.95 -37.83
CA VAL A 180 30.93 -9.64 -38.46
C VAL A 180 31.87 -9.77 -39.67
N ASP A 181 31.44 -9.30 -40.83
CA ASP A 181 32.29 -9.01 -41.98
C ASP A 181 32.46 -7.50 -42.16
N PRO A 182 33.55 -6.93 -41.64
CA PRO A 182 33.78 -5.50 -41.73
C PRO A 182 33.99 -4.97 -43.15
N ALA A 183 34.37 -5.85 -44.09
CA ALA A 183 34.58 -5.44 -45.48
C ALA A 183 33.29 -5.27 -46.27
N LEU A 184 32.22 -6.03 -45.86
CA LEU A 184 30.90 -5.92 -46.43
C LEU A 184 29.96 -5.06 -45.58
N TYR A 185 30.39 -4.63 -44.41
CA TYR A 185 29.55 -3.94 -43.37
C TYR A 185 28.32 -4.76 -42.99
N GLU A 186 28.48 -6.10 -42.93
CA GLU A 186 27.41 -7.03 -42.61
C GLU A 186 27.73 -7.86 -41.35
N ALA A 187 26.67 -8.26 -40.65
CA ALA A 187 26.77 -9.19 -39.52
C ALA A 187 25.65 -10.21 -39.53
N ALA A 188 26.00 -11.47 -39.26
CA ALA A 188 25.03 -12.54 -39.03
C ALA A 188 24.99 -12.87 -37.52
N ILE A 189 23.78 -12.96 -36.97
CA ILE A 189 23.53 -13.29 -35.56
C ILE A 189 23.02 -14.74 -35.50
N GLY A 190 23.71 -15.58 -34.72
CA GLY A 190 23.28 -16.96 -34.43
C GLY A 190 23.09 -17.15 -32.93
N VAL A 191 21.90 -17.55 -32.52
CA VAL A 191 21.57 -17.93 -31.14
C VAL A 191 20.86 -19.29 -31.21
N ASP A 192 21.47 -20.29 -30.63
CA ASP A 192 20.88 -21.61 -30.44
C ASP A 192 20.91 -21.95 -28.97
N TYR A 193 19.72 -22.01 -28.34
CA TYR A 193 19.57 -22.16 -26.90
C TYR A 193 18.97 -23.54 -26.58
N ASP A 194 19.77 -24.37 -25.94
CA ASP A 194 19.32 -25.63 -25.38
C ASP A 194 18.83 -25.42 -23.97
N ALA A 195 17.52 -25.49 -23.80
CA ALA A 195 16.87 -25.29 -22.50
C ALA A 195 17.09 -26.45 -21.52
N GLY A 196 17.45 -27.65 -22.03
CA GLY A 196 17.53 -28.83 -21.20
C GLY A 196 16.18 -29.28 -20.62
N PRO A 197 16.19 -30.13 -19.58
CA PRO A 197 14.97 -30.59 -18.93
C PRO A 197 14.31 -29.46 -18.10
N ARG A 198 12.97 -29.46 -18.09
CA ARG A 198 12.22 -28.59 -17.18
C ARG A 198 12.05 -29.27 -15.84
N TYR A 199 12.59 -28.65 -14.80
CA TYR A 199 12.47 -29.14 -13.43
C TYR A 199 11.03 -29.00 -12.92
N ARG A 200 10.71 -29.85 -11.93
CA ARG A 200 9.41 -29.88 -11.25
C ARG A 200 9.61 -29.66 -9.74
N PHE A 201 8.56 -29.24 -9.04
CA PHE A 201 8.59 -29.27 -7.60
C PHE A 201 8.71 -30.71 -7.09
N GLY A 202 9.66 -30.94 -6.20
CA GLY A 202 9.93 -32.22 -5.55
C GLY A 202 9.15 -32.36 -4.24
N GLU A 203 9.83 -32.86 -3.22
CA GLU A 203 9.30 -32.94 -1.86
C GLU A 203 9.17 -31.53 -1.25
N ILE A 204 8.07 -31.30 -0.52
CA ILE A 204 7.85 -30.06 0.19
C ILE A 204 7.87 -30.38 1.68
N ASP A 205 8.91 -29.92 2.38
CA ASP A 205 9.09 -30.11 3.80
C ASP A 205 8.74 -28.80 4.56
N PRO A 206 7.62 -28.76 5.29
CA PRO A 206 7.27 -27.60 6.09
C PRO A 206 8.16 -27.41 7.33
N GLY A 207 9.00 -28.36 7.68
CA GLY A 207 9.81 -28.38 8.89
C GLY A 207 8.98 -28.50 10.17
N ASP A 208 9.66 -28.43 11.31
CA ASP A 208 8.99 -28.39 12.62
C ASP A 208 8.51 -26.95 12.92
N THR A 209 7.29 -26.66 12.58
CA THR A 209 6.66 -25.34 12.82
C THR A 209 5.94 -25.27 14.18
N GLY A 210 5.69 -26.42 14.82
CA GLY A 210 4.85 -26.55 16.02
C GLY A 210 3.37 -26.24 15.77
N PHE A 211 2.95 -26.19 14.52
CA PHE A 211 1.53 -26.20 14.09
C PHE A 211 1.16 -27.59 13.59
N ASP A 212 -0.15 -27.90 13.59
CA ASP A 212 -0.67 -29.16 13.08
C ASP A 212 -0.48 -29.25 11.56
N ASP A 213 -0.29 -30.47 11.06
CA ASP A 213 -0.12 -30.76 9.63
C ASP A 213 -1.30 -30.21 8.80
N GLU A 214 -2.53 -30.31 9.32
CA GLU A 214 -3.73 -29.78 8.63
C GLU A 214 -3.63 -28.27 8.34
N LEU A 215 -3.04 -27.49 9.26
CA LEU A 215 -2.82 -26.06 9.04
C LEU A 215 -1.70 -25.84 8.03
N MET A 216 -0.60 -26.59 8.13
CA MET A 216 0.53 -26.44 7.22
C MET A 216 0.14 -26.86 5.79
N ASP A 217 -0.63 -27.93 5.64
CA ASP A 217 -1.21 -28.35 4.35
C ASP A 217 -2.11 -27.25 3.77
N ALA A 218 -2.93 -26.61 4.62
CA ALA A 218 -3.80 -25.51 4.20
C ALA A 218 -3.00 -24.27 3.76
N LEU A 219 -1.80 -24.04 4.30
CA LEU A 219 -0.90 -22.93 3.96
C LEU A 219 0.06 -23.27 2.83
N THR A 220 0.14 -24.53 2.40
CA THR A 220 1.01 -24.97 1.30
C THR A 220 0.20 -25.04 0.01
N ILE A 221 0.50 -24.12 -0.92
CA ILE A 221 -0.16 -24.04 -2.23
C ILE A 221 0.63 -24.73 -3.33
N LEU A 222 1.93 -25.00 -3.09
CA LEU A 222 2.77 -25.73 -4.02
C LEU A 222 2.35 -27.20 -4.08
N GLU A 223 2.32 -27.77 -5.27
CA GLU A 223 1.98 -29.18 -5.49
C GLU A 223 3.21 -29.94 -6.01
N PRO A 224 3.66 -31.01 -5.32
CA PRO A 224 4.75 -31.87 -5.83
C PRO A 224 4.44 -32.41 -7.21
N GLY A 225 5.45 -32.40 -8.11
CA GLY A 225 5.32 -32.87 -9.49
C GLY A 225 4.81 -31.85 -10.49
N THR A 226 4.33 -30.69 -10.08
CA THR A 226 4.00 -29.58 -11.01
C THR A 226 5.28 -28.94 -11.54
N PRO A 227 5.26 -28.34 -12.74
CA PRO A 227 6.42 -27.65 -13.28
C PRO A 227 6.90 -26.53 -12.37
N TYR A 228 8.20 -26.45 -12.13
CA TYR A 228 8.77 -25.39 -11.32
C TYR A 228 8.52 -24.00 -11.90
N SER A 229 8.21 -23.06 -11.02
CA SER A 229 8.08 -21.62 -11.31
C SER A 229 8.53 -20.80 -10.09
N THR A 230 9.36 -19.79 -10.34
CA THR A 230 9.74 -18.83 -9.27
C THR A 230 8.52 -18.01 -8.81
N GLY A 231 7.58 -17.71 -9.74
CA GLY A 231 6.34 -17.02 -9.38
C GLY A 231 5.51 -17.80 -8.35
N GLU A 232 5.34 -19.12 -8.54
CA GLU A 232 4.63 -19.97 -7.58
C GLU A 232 5.33 -20.03 -6.22
N LEU A 233 6.68 -19.93 -6.17
CA LEU A 233 7.42 -19.82 -4.91
C LEU A 233 7.17 -18.48 -4.22
N ASP A 234 7.07 -17.39 -4.96
CA ASP A 234 6.78 -16.09 -4.41
C ASP A 234 5.34 -16.03 -3.89
N ASP A 235 4.39 -16.62 -4.61
CA ASP A 235 3.00 -16.80 -4.15
C ASP A 235 2.96 -17.63 -2.85
N GLN A 236 3.73 -18.72 -2.79
CA GLN A 236 3.83 -19.53 -1.58
C GLN A 236 4.39 -18.74 -0.40
N ARG A 237 5.43 -17.93 -0.65
CA ARG A 237 5.99 -17.06 0.40
C ARG A 237 4.95 -16.06 0.88
N GLU A 238 4.20 -15.49 -0.02
CA GLU A 238 3.17 -14.51 0.29
C GLU A 238 2.07 -15.12 1.16
N VAL A 239 1.58 -16.31 0.84
CA VAL A 239 0.62 -17.06 1.66
C VAL A 239 1.16 -17.25 3.09
N LEU A 240 2.41 -17.69 3.23
CA LEU A 240 3.03 -17.91 4.54
C LEU A 240 3.18 -16.60 5.33
N VAL A 241 3.61 -15.51 4.70
CA VAL A 241 3.76 -14.18 5.33
C VAL A 241 2.39 -13.62 5.74
N ARG A 242 1.42 -13.63 4.84
CA ARG A 242 0.06 -13.12 5.08
C ARG A 242 -0.70 -13.96 6.09
N SER A 243 -0.35 -15.23 6.24
CA SER A 243 -0.93 -16.09 7.27
C SER A 243 -0.86 -15.46 8.66
N GLY A 244 0.16 -14.62 8.92
CA GLY A 244 0.36 -13.93 10.19
C GLY A 244 0.87 -14.83 11.32
N TYR A 245 1.22 -16.09 11.04
CA TYR A 245 1.77 -17.03 12.03
C TYR A 245 3.29 -16.94 12.16
N PHE A 246 3.96 -16.36 11.15
CA PHE A 246 5.41 -16.34 11.06
C PHE A 246 5.94 -14.91 10.96
N ASP A 247 7.02 -14.61 11.67
CA ASP A 247 7.76 -13.34 11.58
C ASP A 247 8.87 -13.43 10.53
N GLN A 248 9.42 -14.64 10.30
CA GLN A 248 10.40 -14.88 9.26
C GLN A 248 9.98 -16.08 8.42
N VAL A 249 10.01 -15.88 7.09
CA VAL A 249 9.72 -16.90 6.09
C VAL A 249 10.89 -17.00 5.12
N VAL A 250 11.57 -18.13 5.11
CA VAL A 250 12.63 -18.47 4.16
C VAL A 250 12.25 -19.78 3.48
N ILE A 251 12.17 -19.76 2.14
CA ILE A 251 11.94 -20.94 1.33
C ILE A 251 13.29 -21.36 0.74
N ALA A 252 13.84 -22.45 1.24
CA ALA A 252 15.08 -23.03 0.74
C ALA A 252 14.79 -23.99 -0.42
N ARG A 253 15.64 -23.96 -1.43
CA ARG A 253 15.53 -24.78 -2.64
C ARG A 253 16.70 -25.74 -2.74
N LYS A 254 16.45 -27.01 -2.92
CA LYS A 254 17.47 -28.04 -3.12
C LYS A 254 17.23 -28.72 -4.48
N ARG A 255 18.13 -28.51 -5.44
CA ARG A 255 18.06 -29.13 -6.76
C ARG A 255 18.49 -30.58 -6.69
N ASP A 256 17.65 -31.48 -7.16
CA ASP A 256 17.94 -32.88 -7.41
C ASP A 256 18.08 -33.07 -8.93
N ARG A 257 19.34 -33.10 -9.39
CA ARG A 257 19.69 -33.20 -10.82
C ARG A 257 19.42 -34.56 -11.41
N GLU A 258 19.38 -35.61 -10.58
CA GLU A 258 19.14 -36.97 -11.08
C GLU A 258 17.67 -37.20 -11.49
N ASN A 259 16.76 -36.44 -10.82
CA ASN A 259 15.32 -36.59 -11.00
C ASN A 259 14.65 -35.34 -11.60
N ASP A 260 15.41 -34.34 -12.04
CA ASP A 260 14.91 -33.05 -12.58
C ASP A 260 13.87 -32.38 -11.68
N ARG A 261 14.17 -32.32 -10.37
CA ARG A 261 13.24 -31.74 -9.40
C ARG A 261 13.92 -30.78 -8.44
N VAL A 262 13.10 -29.92 -7.82
CA VAL A 262 13.52 -28.98 -6.77
C VAL A 262 12.75 -29.31 -5.51
N ASP A 263 13.42 -29.87 -4.52
CA ASP A 263 12.84 -30.07 -3.20
C ASP A 263 12.80 -28.72 -2.46
N ILE A 264 11.73 -28.49 -1.74
CA ILE A 264 11.44 -27.24 -1.03
C ILE A 264 11.45 -27.50 0.47
N GLU A 265 12.22 -26.71 1.20
CA GLU A 265 12.27 -26.73 2.66
C GLU A 265 11.84 -25.37 3.21
N TYR A 266 10.80 -25.34 4.05
CA TYR A 266 10.40 -24.11 4.73
C TYR A 266 11.22 -23.95 6.01
N ARG A 267 11.85 -22.78 6.17
CA ARG A 267 12.52 -22.34 7.41
C ARG A 267 11.73 -21.18 7.98
N LEU A 268 10.83 -21.51 8.90
CA LEU A 268 9.83 -20.61 9.43
C LEU A 268 10.12 -20.28 10.88
N GLN A 269 10.11 -18.99 11.22
CA GLN A 269 10.16 -18.55 12.61
C GLN A 269 8.76 -18.14 13.03
N ARG A 270 8.19 -18.81 14.05
CA ARG A 270 6.88 -18.47 14.59
C ARG A 270 6.87 -17.04 15.12
N ARG A 271 5.79 -16.35 14.88
CA ARG A 271 5.52 -15.03 15.47
C ARG A 271 5.34 -15.15 16.96
N GLU A 272 5.75 -14.10 17.69
CA GLU A 272 5.39 -13.97 19.09
C GLU A 272 3.88 -14.08 19.28
N PRO A 273 3.40 -14.93 20.23
CA PRO A 273 1.98 -15.26 20.30
C PRO A 273 1.08 -14.07 20.64
N ASN A 274 1.59 -13.04 21.29
CA ASN A 274 0.79 -11.92 21.76
C ASN A 274 1.28 -10.59 21.19
N THR A 275 0.34 -9.79 20.69
CA THR A 275 0.58 -8.38 20.37
C THR A 275 -0.35 -7.51 21.21
N TYR A 276 0.21 -6.51 21.87
CA TYR A 276 -0.53 -5.52 22.65
C TYR A 276 -0.46 -4.18 21.93
N ARG A 277 -1.59 -3.50 21.84
CA ARG A 277 -1.68 -2.16 21.27
C ARG A 277 -2.33 -1.23 22.27
N ALA A 278 -1.80 -0.03 22.43
CA ALA A 278 -2.42 1.04 23.20
C ALA A 278 -2.43 2.29 22.35
N LEU A 279 -3.60 2.87 22.17
CA LEU A 279 -3.81 4.10 21.41
C LEU A 279 -4.53 5.10 22.30
N ALA A 280 -4.10 6.35 22.20
CA ALA A 280 -4.76 7.48 22.84
C ALA A 280 -5.04 8.54 21.78
N GLY A 281 -6.13 9.26 21.93
CA GLY A 281 -6.51 10.30 21.00
C GLY A 281 -7.36 11.37 21.68
N PHE A 282 -7.54 12.47 20.98
CA PHE A 282 -8.42 13.56 21.37
C PHE A 282 -9.09 14.14 20.13
N GLY A 283 -10.35 14.46 20.23
CA GLY A 283 -11.08 15.20 19.20
C GLY A 283 -12.00 16.21 19.86
N THR A 284 -12.24 17.34 19.20
CA THR A 284 -13.22 18.33 19.67
C THR A 284 -14.63 17.75 19.74
N ASP A 285 -14.91 16.78 18.87
CA ASP A 285 -16.22 16.12 18.78
C ASP A 285 -16.36 14.96 19.77
N THR A 286 -15.28 14.21 20.03
CA THR A 286 -15.31 12.97 20.83
C THR A 286 -14.67 13.09 22.21
N GLY A 287 -13.97 14.21 22.48
CA GLY A 287 -13.16 14.36 23.69
C GLY A 287 -11.95 13.41 23.70
N PRO A 288 -11.33 13.21 24.85
CA PRO A 288 -10.30 12.22 25.05
C PRO A 288 -10.84 10.81 24.84
N ARG A 289 -10.02 9.96 24.22
CA ARG A 289 -10.34 8.57 23.95
C ARG A 289 -9.12 7.67 24.12
N VAL A 290 -9.36 6.44 24.51
CA VAL A 290 -8.34 5.41 24.67
C VAL A 290 -8.82 4.12 24.06
N GLN A 291 -7.90 3.38 23.45
CA GLN A 291 -8.13 2.05 22.93
C GLN A 291 -7.00 1.14 23.34
N LEU A 292 -7.35 -0.05 23.85
CA LEU A 292 -6.42 -1.12 24.16
C LEU A 292 -6.78 -2.32 23.30
N GLY A 293 -5.78 -2.95 22.69
CA GLY A 293 -5.93 -4.14 21.89
C GLY A 293 -5.00 -5.24 22.36
N TRP A 294 -5.50 -6.46 22.36
CA TRP A 294 -4.73 -7.68 22.56
C TRP A 294 -5.07 -8.67 21.47
N THR A 295 -4.06 -9.02 20.68
CA THR A 295 -4.18 -10.03 19.65
C THR A 295 -3.34 -11.24 20.06
N ARG A 296 -3.98 -12.39 20.18
CA ARG A 296 -3.34 -13.69 20.31
C ARG A 296 -3.31 -14.33 18.93
N HIS A 297 -2.12 -14.39 18.31
CA HIS A 297 -1.94 -14.83 16.93
C HIS A 297 -2.23 -16.32 16.72
N TYR A 298 -2.10 -17.12 17.76
CA TYR A 298 -2.51 -18.52 17.83
C TYR A 298 -2.72 -18.93 19.28
N LEU A 299 -3.84 -19.62 19.56
CA LEU A 299 -4.18 -20.19 20.86
C LEU A 299 -3.70 -21.63 20.97
N SER A 300 -3.75 -22.37 19.86
CA SER A 300 -3.33 -23.77 19.78
C SER A 300 -2.48 -24.01 18.51
N SER A 301 -2.02 -25.25 18.34
CA SER A 301 -1.33 -25.73 17.13
C SER A 301 -2.21 -25.69 15.86
N ARG A 302 -3.54 -25.58 15.99
CA ARG A 302 -4.47 -25.45 14.86
C ARG A 302 -4.47 -24.07 14.23
N GLY A 303 -3.81 -23.06 14.86
CA GLY A 303 -3.73 -21.72 14.34
C GLY A 303 -4.97 -20.86 14.58
N ASP A 304 -5.81 -21.24 15.52
CA ASP A 304 -6.95 -20.45 15.96
C ASP A 304 -6.49 -19.15 16.66
N ARG A 305 -7.18 -18.05 16.42
CA ARG A 305 -6.79 -16.69 16.84
C ARG A 305 -7.83 -16.05 17.73
N LEU A 306 -7.37 -15.11 18.55
CA LEU A 306 -8.24 -14.25 19.34
C LEU A 306 -7.78 -12.79 19.21
N ASP A 307 -8.69 -11.91 18.84
CA ASP A 307 -8.49 -10.46 18.86
C ASP A 307 -9.46 -9.85 19.85
N THR A 308 -8.96 -9.12 20.82
CA THR A 308 -9.76 -8.48 21.86
C THR A 308 -9.42 -7.00 21.91
N ARG A 309 -10.42 -6.16 21.90
CA ARG A 309 -10.30 -4.70 21.93
C ARG A 309 -11.21 -4.10 22.97
N PHE A 310 -10.68 -3.10 23.61
CA PHE A 310 -11.37 -2.25 24.55
C PHE A 310 -11.22 -0.80 24.09
N GLY A 311 -12.29 -0.03 24.11
CA GLY A 311 -12.31 1.37 23.78
C GLY A 311 -13.17 2.16 24.74
N ALA A 312 -12.76 3.40 25.02
CA ALA A 312 -13.55 4.35 25.79
C ALA A 312 -13.35 5.76 25.25
N GLN A 313 -14.40 6.55 25.23
CA GLN A 313 -14.36 7.99 24.91
C GLN A 313 -15.24 8.80 25.85
N GLN A 314 -14.95 10.12 25.94
CA GLN A 314 -15.64 11.00 26.87
C GLN A 314 -17.04 11.37 26.36
N THR A 315 -17.19 11.66 25.07
CA THR A 315 -18.49 11.97 24.47
C THR A 315 -19.39 10.76 24.63
N ASP A 316 -20.61 10.99 25.07
CA ASP A 316 -21.63 9.98 25.40
C ASP A 316 -21.16 8.91 26.39
N SER A 317 -20.05 9.17 27.12
CA SER A 317 -19.44 8.23 28.07
C SER A 317 -19.32 6.81 27.50
N GLU A 318 -18.98 6.71 26.22
CA GLU A 318 -19.00 5.46 25.49
C GLU A 318 -17.89 4.52 25.93
N PHE A 319 -18.27 3.28 26.07
CA PHE A 319 -17.40 2.16 26.41
C PHE A 319 -17.71 0.99 25.47
N VAL A 320 -16.70 0.43 24.81
CA VAL A 320 -16.83 -0.70 23.88
C VAL A 320 -15.85 -1.79 24.26
N PHE A 321 -16.34 -3.00 24.39
CA PHE A 321 -15.52 -4.21 24.47
C PHE A 321 -15.91 -5.13 23.33
N ARG A 322 -14.93 -5.58 22.55
CA ARG A 322 -15.12 -6.50 21.43
C ARG A 322 -14.09 -7.60 21.48
N THR A 323 -14.52 -8.82 21.27
CA THR A 323 -13.63 -9.97 21.10
C THR A 323 -14.07 -10.80 19.92
N GLU A 324 -13.11 -11.20 19.10
CA GLU A 324 -13.32 -12.03 17.91
C GLU A 324 -12.41 -13.26 17.96
N TYR A 325 -13.00 -14.42 17.85
CA TYR A 325 -12.31 -15.70 17.70
C TYR A 325 -12.40 -16.15 16.25
N GLN A 326 -11.27 -16.61 15.70
CA GLN A 326 -11.15 -17.11 14.33
C GLN A 326 -10.55 -18.51 14.36
N TYR A 327 -11.21 -19.45 13.71
CA TYR A 327 -10.78 -20.83 13.56
C TYR A 327 -10.52 -21.13 12.08
N PRO A 328 -9.29 -21.54 11.67
CA PRO A 328 -8.99 -21.93 10.29
C PRO A 328 -9.91 -23.06 9.82
N PHE A 329 -10.47 -22.94 8.62
CA PHE A 329 -11.49 -23.86 8.13
C PHE A 329 -11.36 -24.17 6.65
N GLY A 330 -11.54 -25.46 6.30
CA GLY A 330 -11.69 -25.91 4.91
C GLY A 330 -10.41 -26.02 4.10
N GLY A 331 -9.25 -26.13 4.75
CA GLY A 331 -7.98 -26.48 4.09
C GLY A 331 -7.52 -25.48 3.01
N ARG A 332 -7.86 -24.20 3.20
CA ARG A 332 -7.44 -23.12 2.28
C ARG A 332 -7.00 -21.89 3.08
N PRO A 333 -5.92 -21.19 2.61
CA PRO A 333 -5.49 -19.95 3.24
C PRO A 333 -6.60 -18.91 3.29
N GLY A 334 -6.62 -18.07 4.33
CA GLY A 334 -7.56 -16.95 4.44
C GLY A 334 -9.03 -17.33 4.68
N ASN A 335 -9.30 -18.58 5.08
CA ASN A 335 -10.66 -19.07 5.30
C ASN A 335 -10.87 -19.46 6.77
N PHE A 336 -11.81 -18.80 7.46
CA PHE A 336 -12.03 -18.95 8.90
C PHE A 336 -13.51 -19.08 9.23
N LEU A 337 -13.83 -19.88 10.25
CA LEU A 337 -15.03 -19.71 11.02
C LEU A 337 -14.78 -18.65 12.09
N THR A 338 -15.75 -17.76 12.30
CA THR A 338 -15.61 -16.65 13.23
C THR A 338 -16.70 -16.65 14.27
N GLY A 339 -16.33 -16.31 15.51
CA GLY A 339 -17.24 -15.99 16.59
C GLY A 339 -16.88 -14.64 17.16
N GLU A 340 -17.84 -13.74 17.30
CA GLU A 340 -17.62 -12.39 17.83
C GLU A 340 -18.57 -12.12 18.99
N ALA A 341 -18.07 -11.46 20.03
CA ALA A 341 -18.88 -10.87 21.08
C ALA A 341 -18.52 -9.38 21.21
N LEU A 342 -19.55 -8.54 21.26
CA LEU A 342 -19.44 -7.11 21.46
C LEU A 342 -20.34 -6.71 22.64
N PHE A 343 -19.79 -5.87 23.51
CA PHE A 343 -20.51 -5.14 24.53
C PHE A 343 -20.26 -3.66 24.33
N LYS A 344 -21.32 -2.86 24.20
CA LYS A 344 -21.25 -1.40 24.11
C LYS A 344 -22.14 -0.80 25.19
N ARG A 345 -21.64 0.22 25.84
CA ARG A 345 -22.42 1.06 26.77
C ARG A 345 -22.17 2.50 26.45
N GLU A 346 -23.23 3.30 26.40
CA GLU A 346 -23.16 4.73 26.16
C GLU A 346 -24.26 5.47 26.92
N GLN A 347 -24.08 6.78 27.11
CA GLN A 347 -25.11 7.70 27.56
C GLN A 347 -25.68 8.38 26.34
N GLU A 348 -26.90 8.11 26.02
CA GLU A 348 -27.55 8.71 24.88
C GLU A 348 -28.53 9.80 25.34
N ARG A 349 -28.67 10.85 24.50
CA ARG A 349 -29.64 11.92 24.68
C ARG A 349 -30.69 11.81 23.61
N PHE A 350 -31.91 11.49 24.02
CA PHE A 350 -33.05 11.55 23.14
C PHE A 350 -33.54 12.99 23.04
N ARG A 351 -33.53 13.58 21.85
CA ARG A 351 -33.80 14.97 21.58
C ARG A 351 -35.13 15.17 20.89
N PHE A 352 -35.82 16.25 21.24
CA PHE A 352 -37.07 16.71 20.64
C PHE A 352 -36.75 18.02 19.91
N GLU A 353 -36.40 17.97 18.66
CA GLU A 353 -36.05 19.14 17.87
C GLU A 353 -37.03 19.28 16.71
N ASP A 354 -37.59 20.48 16.59
CA ASP A 354 -38.32 20.90 15.40
C ASP A 354 -37.32 21.50 14.42
N ALA A 355 -37.16 20.92 13.22
CA ALA A 355 -36.25 21.39 12.19
C ALA A 355 -36.47 22.87 11.78
N SER A 356 -37.65 23.43 12.10
CA SER A 356 -37.98 24.83 11.86
C SER A 356 -37.56 25.81 12.98
N ARG A 357 -36.92 25.33 14.07
CA ARG A 357 -36.58 26.13 15.24
C ARG A 357 -35.09 26.12 15.57
N ILE A 358 -34.58 27.29 15.96
CA ILE A 358 -33.19 27.52 16.40
C ILE A 358 -32.94 27.00 17.83
N GLU A 359 -33.98 26.84 18.66
CA GLU A 359 -33.89 26.39 20.05
C GLU A 359 -34.65 25.10 20.25
N PRO A 360 -34.10 24.14 21.07
CA PRO A 360 -34.79 22.92 21.39
C PRO A 360 -36.13 23.23 22.07
N VAL A 361 -37.19 22.56 21.61
CA VAL A 361 -38.57 22.79 22.09
C VAL A 361 -38.73 22.24 23.50
N PHE A 362 -37.82 21.35 23.92
CA PHE A 362 -37.89 20.61 25.18
C PHE A 362 -36.53 20.15 25.69
N ASP A 363 -36.36 19.99 27.01
CA ASP A 363 -35.22 19.30 27.58
C ASP A 363 -35.18 17.84 27.13
N SER A 364 -33.97 17.39 26.71
CA SER A 364 -33.73 16.02 26.27
C SER A 364 -33.88 15.04 27.42
N PHE A 365 -34.35 13.82 27.12
CA PHE A 365 -34.15 12.69 28.00
C PHE A 365 -32.73 12.17 27.82
N SER A 366 -32.05 11.80 28.90
CA SER A 366 -30.72 11.26 28.85
C SER A 366 -30.64 9.99 29.68
N GLY A 367 -30.28 8.91 29.07
CA GLY A 367 -30.20 7.63 29.73
C GLY A 367 -29.10 6.72 29.22
N GLY A 368 -28.92 5.60 29.91
CA GLY A 368 -27.96 4.59 29.58
C GLY A 368 -28.47 3.64 28.50
N ARG A 369 -27.67 3.41 27.47
CA ARG A 369 -27.90 2.34 26.51
C ARG A 369 -26.84 1.25 26.69
N ASN A 370 -27.29 0.01 26.81
CA ASN A 370 -26.43 -1.16 26.83
C ASN A 370 -26.75 -2.04 25.63
N GLN A 371 -25.72 -2.50 24.95
CA GLN A 371 -25.82 -3.37 23.78
C GLN A 371 -24.93 -4.58 23.97
N VAL A 372 -25.48 -5.76 23.77
CA VAL A 372 -24.76 -7.05 23.77
C VAL A 372 -25.02 -7.73 22.45
N GLN A 373 -23.95 -7.95 21.69
CA GLN A 373 -24.05 -8.62 20.40
C GLN A 373 -23.20 -9.88 20.38
N PHE A 374 -23.74 -10.94 19.82
CA PHE A 374 -23.01 -12.16 19.47
C PHE A 374 -23.19 -12.44 17.99
N SER A 375 -22.07 -12.69 17.30
CA SER A 375 -22.11 -13.06 15.88
C SER A 375 -21.32 -14.33 15.65
N ALA A 376 -21.82 -15.17 14.75
CA ALA A 376 -21.11 -16.34 14.25
C ALA A 376 -21.15 -16.36 12.73
N GLY A 377 -20.04 -16.72 12.12
CA GLY A 377 -19.97 -16.61 10.66
C GLY A 377 -18.75 -17.28 10.04
N ARG A 378 -18.57 -16.95 8.78
CA ARG A 378 -17.42 -17.36 7.98
C ARG A 378 -16.77 -16.12 7.41
N LEU A 379 -15.46 -16.02 7.56
CA LEU A 379 -14.60 -15.05 6.91
C LEU A 379 -13.82 -15.75 5.81
N ARG A 380 -13.72 -15.10 4.64
CA ARG A 380 -12.93 -15.58 3.51
C ARG A 380 -12.22 -14.43 2.83
N GLU A 381 -10.92 -14.60 2.61
CA GLU A 381 -10.11 -13.74 1.74
C GLU A 381 -10.19 -14.25 0.30
N ARG A 382 -10.61 -13.39 -0.63
CA ARG A 382 -10.72 -13.71 -2.06
C ARG A 382 -9.80 -12.81 -2.85
N TYR A 383 -8.85 -13.37 -3.56
CA TYR A 383 -8.02 -12.67 -4.53
C TYR A 383 -8.81 -12.53 -5.83
N LEU A 384 -9.19 -11.30 -6.18
CA LEU A 384 -9.97 -11.01 -7.38
C LEU A 384 -9.10 -10.80 -8.62
N PHE A 385 -7.84 -10.38 -8.42
CA PHE A 385 -6.85 -10.09 -9.45
C PHE A 385 -5.47 -10.46 -8.93
N ASP A 386 -4.54 -10.85 -9.81
CA ASP A 386 -3.22 -11.37 -9.43
C ASP A 386 -2.37 -10.39 -8.59
N ASP A 387 -2.61 -9.07 -8.74
CA ASP A 387 -1.84 -8.02 -8.04
C ASP A 387 -2.64 -7.25 -6.98
N PHE A 388 -3.84 -7.71 -6.60
CA PHE A 388 -4.70 -6.98 -5.67
C PHE A 388 -4.72 -7.60 -4.27
N GLU A 389 -4.79 -6.74 -3.26
CA GLU A 389 -5.14 -7.12 -1.91
C GLU A 389 -6.47 -7.90 -1.89
N PRO A 390 -6.61 -8.89 -0.99
CA PRO A 390 -7.79 -9.73 -0.97
C PRO A 390 -9.05 -8.93 -0.64
N LEU A 391 -10.14 -9.25 -1.34
CA LEU A 391 -11.48 -8.90 -0.88
C LEU A 391 -11.83 -9.79 0.32
N VAL A 392 -11.99 -9.19 1.48
CA VAL A 392 -12.42 -9.90 2.69
C VAL A 392 -13.94 -9.99 2.68
N GLU A 393 -14.46 -11.20 2.53
CA GLU A 393 -15.88 -11.53 2.61
C GLU A 393 -16.20 -12.11 3.98
N ARG A 394 -17.20 -11.58 4.67
CA ARG A 394 -17.74 -12.14 5.93
C ARG A 394 -19.22 -12.38 5.75
N LEU A 395 -19.66 -13.61 5.97
CA LEU A 395 -21.08 -13.97 6.05
C LEU A 395 -21.38 -14.38 7.49
N PHE A 396 -22.42 -13.83 8.09
CA PHE A 396 -22.67 -14.01 9.52
C PHE A 396 -24.17 -14.01 9.89
N VAL A 397 -24.43 -14.62 11.02
CA VAL A 397 -25.66 -14.43 11.80
C VAL A 397 -25.28 -13.65 13.05
N THR A 398 -26.06 -12.67 13.41
CA THR A 398 -25.87 -11.88 14.64
C THR A 398 -27.12 -11.89 15.48
N PHE A 399 -26.93 -11.99 16.80
CA PHE A 399 -27.92 -11.71 17.83
C PHE A 399 -27.51 -10.43 18.53
N LEU A 400 -28.42 -9.49 18.67
CA LEU A 400 -28.24 -8.22 19.39
C LEU A 400 -29.36 -8.12 20.43
N ASN A 401 -28.98 -7.91 21.69
CA ASN A 401 -29.86 -7.39 22.72
C ASN A 401 -29.49 -5.94 22.99
N GLU A 402 -30.46 -5.05 22.92
CA GLU A 402 -30.32 -3.63 23.20
C GLU A 402 -31.30 -3.20 24.26
N GLN A 403 -30.76 -2.61 25.34
CA GLN A 403 -31.52 -2.02 26.42
C GLN A 403 -31.26 -0.52 26.48
N PHE A 404 -32.30 0.26 26.38
CA PHE A 404 -32.24 1.70 26.51
C PHE A 404 -33.20 2.16 27.61
N ASP A 405 -32.65 2.87 28.57
CA ASP A 405 -33.37 3.43 29.72
C ASP A 405 -33.10 4.95 29.76
N ALA A 406 -33.95 5.71 29.08
CA ALA A 406 -33.78 7.14 28.90
C ALA A 406 -34.05 7.95 30.16
N PHE A 407 -34.72 7.40 31.17
CA PHE A 407 -35.01 8.08 32.39
C PHE A 407 -35.36 7.14 33.55
N SER A 408 -35.08 7.56 34.77
CA SER A 408 -35.69 7.02 35.97
C SER A 408 -36.87 7.87 36.34
N GLU A 409 -38.01 7.29 36.67
CA GLU A 409 -39.23 8.05 37.08
C GLU A 409 -38.96 9.04 38.23
N SER A 410 -37.96 8.72 39.07
CA SER A 410 -37.56 9.60 40.19
C SER A 410 -36.76 10.84 39.75
N ASP A 411 -36.20 10.83 38.52
CA ASP A 411 -35.27 11.85 38.05
C ASP A 411 -35.91 12.81 37.04
N LEU A 412 -37.17 12.56 36.67
CA LEU A 412 -37.94 13.40 35.77
C LEU A 412 -38.23 14.77 36.40
N ASN A 413 -37.98 15.84 35.67
CA ASN A 413 -38.46 17.16 36.04
C ASN A 413 -39.95 17.35 35.73
N ALA A 414 -40.55 18.44 36.23
CA ALA A 414 -41.99 18.68 36.05
C ALA A 414 -42.40 18.80 34.57
N GLU A 415 -41.54 19.33 33.71
CA GLU A 415 -41.80 19.49 32.27
C GLU A 415 -41.74 18.16 31.54
N GLN A 416 -40.72 17.34 31.85
CA GLN A 416 -40.58 15.98 31.30
C GLN A 416 -41.76 15.10 31.71
N THR A 417 -42.17 15.16 32.97
CA THR A 417 -43.36 14.43 33.47
C THR A 417 -44.61 14.86 32.70
N ALA A 418 -44.84 16.18 32.56
CA ALA A 418 -46.00 16.72 31.86
C ALA A 418 -46.00 16.30 30.36
N LEU A 419 -44.83 16.24 29.71
CA LEU A 419 -44.71 15.78 28.33
C LEU A 419 -45.10 14.31 28.19
N LEU A 420 -44.57 13.43 29.06
CA LEU A 420 -44.86 12.01 29.02
C LEU A 420 -46.33 11.72 29.36
N ASP A 421 -46.91 12.47 30.28
CA ASP A 421 -48.35 12.36 30.62
C ASP A 421 -49.26 12.81 29.47
N ALA A 422 -48.83 13.85 28.74
CA ALA A 422 -49.53 14.29 27.53
C ALA A 422 -49.34 13.36 26.32
N ASN A 423 -48.29 12.55 26.33
CA ASN A 423 -47.91 11.68 25.21
C ASN A 423 -47.47 10.26 25.70
N PRO A 424 -48.37 9.48 26.27
CA PRO A 424 -48.06 8.19 26.93
C PRO A 424 -47.45 7.16 25.96
N GLY A 425 -47.71 7.31 24.67
CA GLY A 425 -47.14 6.44 23.60
C GLY A 425 -45.62 6.58 23.40
N LEU A 426 -45.00 7.62 23.98
CA LEU A 426 -43.53 7.79 23.92
C LEU A 426 -42.79 6.87 24.89
N ARG A 427 -43.40 6.48 25.99
CA ARG A 427 -42.74 5.70 27.06
C ARG A 427 -42.08 4.42 26.53
N PRO A 428 -42.74 3.59 25.68
CA PRO A 428 -42.12 2.40 25.14
C PRO A 428 -40.90 2.63 24.25
N PHE A 429 -40.72 3.82 23.69
CA PHE A 429 -39.55 4.18 22.88
C PHE A 429 -38.38 4.74 23.71
N LEU A 430 -38.67 5.21 24.92
CA LEU A 430 -37.71 5.76 25.85
C LEU A 430 -37.23 4.74 26.88
N ASP A 431 -37.92 3.63 27.01
CA ASP A 431 -37.57 2.48 27.85
C ASP A 431 -37.77 1.22 27.01
N THR A 432 -36.69 0.74 26.39
CA THR A 432 -36.71 -0.36 25.44
C THR A 432 -35.79 -1.49 25.87
N ASP A 433 -36.26 -2.74 25.68
CA ASP A 433 -35.45 -3.95 25.75
C ASP A 433 -35.80 -4.80 24.51
N THR A 434 -34.93 -4.73 23.51
CA THR A 434 -35.16 -5.33 22.18
C THR A 434 -34.13 -6.40 21.85
N ASN A 435 -34.62 -7.46 21.20
CA ASN A 435 -33.79 -8.53 20.67
C ASN A 435 -33.87 -8.56 19.16
N THR A 436 -32.73 -8.67 18.50
CA THR A 436 -32.64 -8.69 17.05
C THR A 436 -31.78 -9.86 16.60
N ILE A 437 -32.33 -10.70 15.71
CA ILE A 437 -31.57 -11.73 15.00
C ILE A 437 -31.46 -11.29 13.54
N ALA A 438 -30.23 -11.05 13.08
CA ALA A 438 -30.01 -10.61 11.72
C ALA A 438 -29.02 -11.52 10.98
N LEU A 439 -29.25 -11.66 9.67
CA LEU A 439 -28.36 -12.31 8.72
C LEU A 439 -27.65 -11.25 7.91
N GLY A 440 -26.34 -11.39 7.72
CA GLY A 440 -25.58 -10.37 6.99
C GLY A 440 -24.40 -10.88 6.19
N GLY A 441 -24.00 -10.04 5.25
CA GLY A 441 -22.77 -10.15 4.50
C GLY A 441 -22.03 -8.82 4.50
N ASP A 442 -20.71 -8.88 4.64
CA ASP A 442 -19.81 -7.74 4.65
C ASP A 442 -18.64 -8.03 3.69
N TRP A 443 -18.36 -7.12 2.79
CA TRP A 443 -17.28 -7.21 1.82
C TRP A 443 -16.38 -6.00 1.97
N THR A 444 -15.12 -6.22 2.32
CA THR A 444 -14.15 -5.16 2.54
C THR A 444 -12.95 -5.33 1.61
N LEU A 445 -12.66 -4.28 0.84
CA LEU A 445 -11.44 -4.11 0.07
C LEU A 445 -10.60 -3.02 0.74
N PHE A 446 -9.35 -3.36 1.11
CA PHE A 446 -8.42 -2.39 1.67
C PHE A 446 -7.13 -2.44 0.87
N ARG A 447 -6.87 -1.37 0.12
CA ARG A 447 -5.66 -1.17 -0.66
C ARG A 447 -5.22 0.28 -0.52
N ILE A 448 -4.65 0.60 0.64
CA ILE A 448 -4.04 1.90 0.89
C ILE A 448 -2.60 1.63 1.29
N ASP A 449 -1.67 2.13 0.49
CA ASP A 449 -0.24 2.01 0.67
C ASP A 449 0.37 3.35 1.07
N GLY A 450 1.57 3.31 1.64
CA GLY A 450 2.30 4.48 2.10
C GLY A 450 1.87 4.96 3.47
N ASP A 451 2.59 5.95 3.97
CA ASP A 451 2.39 6.54 5.29
C ASP A 451 2.17 8.05 5.20
N GLY A 452 1.27 8.56 6.03
CA GLY A 452 1.05 9.99 6.18
C GLY A 452 0.56 10.67 4.91
N PHE A 453 1.28 11.68 4.43
CA PHE A 453 0.91 12.35 3.17
C PHE A 453 1.02 11.41 1.96
N ALA A 454 1.99 10.46 1.97
CA ALA A 454 2.22 9.54 0.87
C ALA A 454 1.14 8.44 0.71
N GLU A 455 0.19 8.33 1.64
CA GLU A 455 -0.92 7.36 1.52
C GLU A 455 -1.65 7.50 0.18
N HIS A 456 -1.75 6.39 -0.56
CA HIS A 456 -2.46 6.32 -1.83
C HIS A 456 -3.19 4.99 -1.96
N GLY A 457 -4.29 4.98 -2.71
CA GLY A 457 -5.06 3.76 -2.93
C GLY A 457 -6.53 3.89 -2.56
N VAL A 458 -7.20 2.76 -2.35
CA VAL A 458 -8.63 2.68 -2.14
C VAL A 458 -8.99 1.81 -0.93
N PHE A 459 -9.97 2.26 -0.18
CA PHE A 459 -10.74 1.47 0.76
C PHE A 459 -12.19 1.45 0.31
N ALA A 460 -12.82 0.29 0.28
CA ALA A 460 -14.24 0.15 0.02
C ALA A 460 -14.83 -0.93 0.92
N ARG A 461 -16.03 -0.69 1.44
CA ARG A 461 -16.78 -1.65 2.22
C ARG A 461 -18.24 -1.64 1.79
N ALA A 462 -18.80 -2.80 1.57
CA ALA A 462 -20.23 -2.99 1.34
C ALA A 462 -20.78 -3.96 2.38
N ARG A 463 -21.96 -3.68 2.90
CA ARG A 463 -22.68 -4.54 3.84
C ARG A 463 -24.13 -4.69 3.41
N VAL A 464 -24.66 -5.88 3.58
CA VAL A 464 -26.10 -6.15 3.52
C VAL A 464 -26.49 -6.88 4.81
N LEU A 465 -27.55 -6.44 5.46
CA LEU A 465 -28.01 -6.97 6.73
C LEU A 465 -29.54 -7.01 6.73
N GLY A 466 -30.13 -8.09 7.20
CA GLY A 466 -31.59 -8.22 7.30
C GLY A 466 -32.04 -8.96 8.54
N SER A 467 -33.17 -8.54 9.10
CA SER A 467 -33.84 -9.11 10.26
C SER A 467 -35.31 -9.29 9.95
N LEU A 468 -35.93 -10.32 10.56
CA LEU A 468 -37.35 -10.60 10.43
C LEU A 468 -37.93 -10.95 11.80
N ASP A 469 -39.08 -10.37 12.15
CA ASP A 469 -39.85 -10.66 13.37
C ASP A 469 -40.25 -12.13 13.45
N SER A 470 -40.58 -12.73 12.30
CA SER A 470 -40.90 -14.15 12.17
C SER A 470 -39.78 -15.10 12.58
N LEU A 471 -38.54 -14.62 12.69
CA LEU A 471 -37.35 -15.35 13.15
C LEU A 471 -37.03 -15.11 14.64
N GLY A 472 -37.90 -14.40 15.37
CA GLY A 472 -37.75 -14.11 16.80
C GLY A 472 -37.04 -12.80 17.07
N SER A 473 -37.06 -11.88 16.14
CA SER A 473 -36.62 -10.49 16.32
C SER A 473 -37.80 -9.62 16.71
N ASP A 474 -37.53 -8.56 17.45
CA ASP A 474 -38.55 -7.55 17.79
C ASP A 474 -38.76 -6.54 16.66
N THR A 475 -37.82 -6.50 15.68
CA THR A 475 -37.87 -5.61 14.51
C THR A 475 -37.55 -6.32 13.22
N SER A 476 -38.25 -5.94 12.13
CA SER A 476 -37.99 -6.39 10.77
C SER A 476 -37.36 -5.29 9.94
N PHE A 477 -36.24 -5.57 9.29
CA PHE A 477 -35.60 -4.61 8.39
C PHE A 477 -34.72 -5.28 7.35
N LEU A 478 -34.43 -4.52 6.28
CA LEU A 478 -33.40 -4.84 5.30
C LEU A 478 -32.52 -3.62 5.06
N GLN A 479 -31.22 -3.75 5.33
CA GLN A 479 -30.23 -2.67 5.22
C GLN A 479 -29.16 -2.97 4.19
N GLY A 480 -28.90 -2.02 3.31
CA GLY A 480 -27.73 -1.96 2.46
C GLY A 480 -26.84 -0.76 2.84
N TYR A 481 -25.53 -0.98 2.92
CA TYR A 481 -24.57 0.07 3.28
C TYR A 481 -23.31 -0.04 2.44
N VAL A 482 -22.84 1.08 1.90
CA VAL A 482 -21.59 1.17 1.16
C VAL A 482 -20.81 2.39 1.64
N THR A 483 -19.53 2.22 1.90
CA THR A 483 -18.62 3.33 2.18
C THR A 483 -17.28 3.14 1.47
N GLY A 484 -16.64 4.25 1.11
CA GLY A 484 -15.36 4.20 0.44
C GLY A 484 -14.50 5.45 0.65
N ARG A 485 -13.20 5.25 0.46
CA ARG A 485 -12.20 6.31 0.44
C ARG A 485 -11.22 6.06 -0.68
N TRP A 486 -10.86 7.12 -1.40
CA TRP A 486 -9.84 7.06 -2.44
C TRP A 486 -8.83 8.18 -2.24
N HIS A 487 -7.55 7.79 -2.07
CA HIS A 487 -6.41 8.67 -1.95
C HIS A 487 -5.65 8.67 -3.27
N TRP A 488 -5.60 9.81 -3.95
CA TRP A 488 -4.99 9.94 -5.25
C TRP A 488 -3.94 11.05 -5.28
N HIS A 489 -2.69 10.67 -5.57
CA HIS A 489 -1.60 11.59 -5.85
C HIS A 489 -1.51 11.83 -7.36
N PHE A 490 -1.90 13.01 -7.82
CA PHE A 490 -1.79 13.36 -9.24
C PHE A 490 -0.51 14.16 -9.57
N LEU A 491 0.17 14.71 -8.57
CA LEU A 491 1.49 15.33 -8.63
C LEU A 491 2.23 15.12 -7.29
N PRO A 492 3.57 15.27 -7.23
CA PRO A 492 4.36 14.91 -6.03
C PRO A 492 3.96 15.61 -4.72
N LYS A 493 3.33 16.80 -4.80
CA LYS A 493 2.89 17.57 -3.62
C LYS A 493 1.37 17.73 -3.51
N HIS A 494 0.61 17.05 -4.35
CA HIS A 494 -0.82 17.25 -4.50
C HIS A 494 -1.56 15.93 -4.31
N LYS A 495 -2.41 15.88 -3.31
CA LYS A 495 -3.27 14.73 -3.00
C LYS A 495 -4.74 15.14 -3.03
N LEU A 496 -5.55 14.30 -3.63
CA LEU A 496 -7.00 14.37 -3.59
C LEU A 496 -7.51 13.20 -2.76
N LEU A 497 -8.34 13.49 -1.78
CA LEU A 497 -9.04 12.51 -0.96
C LEU A 497 -10.53 12.62 -1.27
N LEU A 498 -11.11 11.53 -1.75
CA LEU A 498 -12.55 11.38 -1.91
C LEU A 498 -13.09 10.42 -0.87
N ARG A 499 -14.20 10.77 -0.23
CA ARG A 499 -14.94 9.89 0.69
C ARG A 499 -16.40 9.85 0.29
N GLY A 500 -17.02 8.69 0.42
CA GLY A 500 -18.43 8.49 0.16
C GLY A 500 -19.04 7.51 1.13
N GLU A 501 -20.30 7.73 1.48
CA GLU A 501 -21.09 6.85 2.33
C GLU A 501 -22.53 6.88 1.83
N LEU A 502 -23.13 5.69 1.66
CA LEU A 502 -24.52 5.51 1.26
C LEU A 502 -25.12 4.39 2.09
N GLY A 503 -26.18 4.68 2.79
CA GLY A 503 -26.95 3.71 3.59
C GLY A 503 -28.43 3.80 3.23
N TYR A 504 -29.05 2.64 3.06
CA TYR A 504 -30.48 2.49 2.85
C TYR A 504 -31.02 1.37 3.72
N THR A 505 -32.08 1.65 4.47
CA THR A 505 -32.75 0.65 5.30
C THR A 505 -34.25 0.73 5.05
N GLU A 506 -34.83 -0.38 4.69
CA GLU A 506 -36.27 -0.59 4.74
C GLU A 506 -36.62 -1.04 6.16
N ALA A 507 -37.23 -0.18 6.96
CA ALA A 507 -37.64 -0.43 8.34
C ALA A 507 -38.86 0.42 8.66
N GLU A 508 -39.67 -0.02 9.63
CA GLU A 508 -40.82 0.74 10.09
C GLU A 508 -40.36 2.01 10.84
N THR A 509 -41.12 3.08 10.64
CA THR A 509 -40.95 4.38 11.31
C THR A 509 -42.28 4.76 11.94
N THR A 510 -42.27 5.04 13.23
CA THR A 510 -43.47 5.49 13.95
C THR A 510 -43.46 7.01 14.07
N THR A 511 -44.49 7.65 13.52
CA THR A 511 -44.69 9.10 13.61
C THR A 511 -45.53 9.44 14.82
N PHE A 512 -45.03 10.30 15.70
CA PHE A 512 -45.71 10.82 16.85
C PHE A 512 -46.13 12.27 16.62
N ASP A 513 -47.40 12.57 16.86
CA ASP A 513 -47.95 13.92 16.89
C ASP A 513 -48.00 14.38 18.36
N LEU A 514 -46.89 14.97 18.83
CA LEU A 514 -46.68 15.30 20.23
C LEU A 514 -47.39 16.56 20.64
N SER A 515 -48.13 16.48 21.74
CA SER A 515 -48.68 17.61 22.46
C SER A 515 -47.66 18.19 23.42
N ILE A 516 -47.27 19.44 23.24
CA ILE A 516 -46.30 20.13 24.12
C ILE A 516 -47.08 20.89 25.20
N PRO A 517 -46.89 20.60 26.49
CA PRO A 517 -47.57 21.32 27.57
C PRO A 517 -47.28 22.82 27.53
N GLY A 518 -48.37 23.62 27.42
CA GLY A 518 -48.27 25.09 27.36
C GLY A 518 -48.05 25.68 25.97
N ASP A 519 -47.85 24.86 24.93
CA ASP A 519 -47.77 25.31 23.55
C ASP A 519 -48.98 24.74 22.74
N PRO A 520 -49.72 25.55 22.00
CA PRO A 520 -50.86 25.11 21.20
C PRO A 520 -50.43 24.32 19.93
N ARG A 521 -49.14 24.36 19.61
CA ARG A 521 -48.58 23.61 18.46
C ARG A 521 -48.28 22.18 18.82
N ARG A 522 -48.32 21.32 17.82
CA ARG A 522 -47.89 19.93 17.92
C ARG A 522 -46.54 19.78 17.24
N LEU A 523 -45.73 18.88 17.78
CA LEU A 523 -44.45 18.50 17.22
C LEU A 523 -44.59 17.11 16.56
N GLU A 524 -44.38 17.02 15.29
CA GLU A 524 -44.29 15.75 14.60
C GLU A 524 -42.87 15.17 14.79
N LEU A 525 -42.82 13.96 15.30
CA LEU A 525 -41.56 13.29 15.62
C LEU A 525 -41.56 11.88 14.98
N ASP A 526 -40.67 11.67 14.05
CA ASP A 526 -40.47 10.38 13.40
C ASP A 526 -39.37 9.59 14.12
N ILE A 527 -39.73 8.43 14.65
CA ILE A 527 -38.80 7.53 15.32
C ILE A 527 -38.70 6.22 14.53
N THR A 528 -37.49 5.88 14.11
CA THR A 528 -37.24 4.58 13.49
C THR A 528 -37.25 3.46 14.54
N GLU A 529 -37.82 2.31 14.18
CA GLU A 529 -37.83 1.10 15.01
C GLU A 529 -36.52 0.31 14.94
N LEU A 530 -35.56 0.76 14.13
CA LEU A 530 -34.23 0.16 14.06
C LEU A 530 -33.53 0.22 15.42
N PRO A 531 -32.83 -0.86 15.85
CA PRO A 531 -31.85 -0.79 16.91
C PRO A 531 -30.79 0.28 16.64
N GLU A 532 -30.37 0.99 17.67
CA GLU A 532 -29.42 2.12 17.54
C GLU A 532 -28.13 1.75 16.80
N LEU A 533 -27.62 0.52 17.02
CA LEU A 533 -26.41 0.02 16.38
C LEU A 533 -26.51 0.01 14.83
N PHE A 534 -27.71 0.01 14.28
CA PHE A 534 -27.97 -0.03 12.82
C PHE A 534 -28.51 1.29 12.28
N ARG A 535 -28.78 2.30 13.13
CA ARG A 535 -29.18 3.63 12.69
C ARG A 535 -28.03 4.40 12.07
N PHE A 536 -28.35 5.27 11.12
CA PHE A 536 -27.39 6.15 10.53
C PHE A 536 -27.45 7.53 11.20
N LYS A 537 -26.24 8.09 11.39
CA LYS A 537 -26.05 9.47 11.85
C LYS A 537 -24.92 10.11 11.03
N ALA A 538 -24.99 11.41 10.79
CA ALA A 538 -23.99 12.17 10.06
C ALA A 538 -23.56 13.41 10.87
N GLY A 539 -22.53 14.11 10.40
CA GLY A 539 -21.92 15.26 11.09
C GLY A 539 -20.63 14.91 11.82
N GLY A 540 -19.82 15.93 12.05
CA GLY A 540 -18.51 15.79 12.72
C GLY A 540 -17.31 15.76 11.78
N ASP A 541 -16.13 15.61 12.37
CA ASP A 541 -14.82 15.70 11.71
C ASP A 541 -14.60 14.71 10.57
N ARG A 542 -15.31 13.59 10.57
CA ARG A 542 -15.19 12.49 9.60
C ARG A 542 -16.41 12.29 8.70
N SER A 543 -17.39 13.15 8.81
CA SER A 543 -18.62 13.11 8.03
C SER A 543 -18.82 14.47 7.35
N VAL A 544 -19.75 15.30 7.80
CA VAL A 544 -20.00 16.65 7.29
C VAL A 544 -19.43 17.64 8.30
N ARG A 545 -18.27 18.22 8.00
CA ARG A 545 -17.60 19.20 8.87
C ARG A 545 -18.35 20.53 8.89
N GLY A 546 -18.28 21.23 10.00
CA GLY A 546 -19.10 22.41 10.30
C GLY A 546 -20.27 22.10 11.23
N TYR A 547 -20.73 20.85 11.24
CA TYR A 547 -21.72 20.30 12.18
C TYR A 547 -21.07 19.48 13.28
N GLY A 548 -21.76 19.29 14.39
CA GLY A 548 -21.26 18.50 15.52
C GLY A 548 -21.25 17.00 15.24
N TYR A 549 -20.64 16.26 16.16
CA TYR A 549 -20.57 14.81 16.09
C TYR A 549 -21.98 14.21 16.15
N GLU A 550 -22.31 13.39 15.13
CA GLU A 550 -23.63 12.73 15.00
C GLU A 550 -24.83 13.68 15.10
N GLU A 551 -24.63 14.96 14.78
CA GLU A 551 -25.65 16.01 14.91
C GLU A 551 -26.67 15.97 13.78
N LEU A 552 -26.30 15.43 12.61
CA LEU A 552 -27.15 15.40 11.44
C LEU A 552 -27.90 14.05 11.36
N SER A 553 -29.18 14.12 11.66
CA SER A 553 -30.17 13.08 11.41
C SER A 553 -31.57 13.66 11.68
N THR A 554 -32.62 12.97 11.22
CA THR A 554 -33.98 13.33 11.57
C THR A 554 -34.13 13.33 13.08
N ASN A 555 -34.49 14.47 13.67
CA ASN A 555 -34.62 14.67 15.12
C ASN A 555 -33.36 14.29 15.94
N ARG A 556 -32.17 14.20 15.32
CA ARG A 556 -30.90 13.83 15.96
C ARG A 556 -30.88 12.49 16.72
N ASN A 557 -31.83 11.60 16.44
CA ASN A 557 -31.98 10.29 17.10
C ASN A 557 -31.56 9.13 16.17
N GLY A 558 -30.90 9.45 15.07
CA GLY A 558 -30.56 8.49 14.03
C GLY A 558 -31.68 8.28 13.02
N ALA A 559 -31.34 7.73 11.86
CA ALA A 559 -32.25 7.59 10.73
C ALA A 559 -32.06 6.28 9.96
N ASN A 560 -33.00 5.97 9.07
CA ASN A 560 -33.00 4.78 8.23
C ASN A 560 -32.03 4.88 7.06
N HIS A 561 -31.75 6.11 6.59
CA HIS A 561 -30.91 6.32 5.40
C HIS A 561 -29.78 7.30 5.69
N THR A 562 -28.71 7.22 4.92
CA THR A 562 -27.64 8.21 4.92
C THR A 562 -27.05 8.41 3.55
N VAL A 563 -26.67 9.63 3.26
CA VAL A 563 -25.84 10.00 2.10
C VAL A 563 -24.79 10.98 2.58
N VAL A 564 -23.52 10.64 2.42
CA VAL A 564 -22.39 11.54 2.73
C VAL A 564 -21.39 11.49 1.58
N GLY A 565 -20.95 12.66 1.15
CA GLY A 565 -19.87 12.82 0.18
C GLY A 565 -18.89 13.88 0.64
N SER A 566 -17.59 13.64 0.41
CA SER A 566 -16.54 14.58 0.78
C SER A 566 -15.44 14.59 -0.28
N VAL A 567 -15.02 15.79 -0.62
CA VAL A 567 -13.86 16.04 -1.49
C VAL A 567 -12.88 16.89 -0.70
N GLU A 568 -11.66 16.41 -0.52
CA GLU A 568 -10.59 17.14 0.14
C GLU A 568 -9.36 17.17 -0.76
N TYR A 569 -8.83 18.37 -0.96
CA TYR A 569 -7.57 18.60 -1.65
C TYR A 569 -6.51 18.98 -0.64
N GLU A 570 -5.36 18.29 -0.66
CA GLU A 570 -4.21 18.58 0.17
C GLU A 570 -3.01 19.02 -0.69
N TYR A 571 -2.32 20.03 -0.21
CA TYR A 571 -1.03 20.48 -0.74
C TYR A 571 0.04 20.33 0.32
N ASN A 572 1.07 19.52 0.03
CA ASN A 572 2.22 19.32 0.91
C ASN A 572 3.15 20.51 0.82
N VAL A 573 3.24 21.29 1.90
CA VAL A 573 4.06 22.51 1.96
C VAL A 573 5.52 22.15 2.20
N PHE A 574 5.79 21.37 3.24
CA PHE A 574 7.12 20.89 3.58
C PHE A 574 7.04 19.67 4.49
N SER A 575 7.94 18.67 4.26
CA SER A 575 8.04 17.45 5.07
C SER A 575 6.67 16.87 5.44
N ASP A 576 6.32 16.90 6.71
CA ASP A 576 5.15 16.28 7.31
C ASP A 576 3.94 17.22 7.42
N PHE A 577 4.02 18.43 6.85
CA PHE A 577 2.96 19.44 6.91
C PHE A 577 2.27 19.65 5.57
N SER A 578 0.93 19.59 5.61
CA SER A 578 0.06 19.89 4.47
C SER A 578 -1.02 20.90 4.87
N VAL A 579 -1.49 21.65 3.88
CA VAL A 579 -2.72 22.45 3.98
C VAL A 579 -3.80 21.77 3.15
N ALA A 580 -5.03 21.82 3.64
CA ALA A 580 -6.18 21.18 3.01
C ALA A 580 -7.30 22.18 2.76
N ALA A 581 -8.06 21.95 1.70
CA ALA A 581 -9.33 22.57 1.45
C ALA A 581 -10.37 21.49 1.17
N PHE A 582 -11.56 21.60 1.74
CA PHE A 582 -12.57 20.56 1.64
C PHE A 582 -13.97 21.09 1.41
N TYR A 583 -14.79 20.22 0.85
CA TYR A 583 -16.22 20.39 0.71
C TYR A 583 -16.92 19.08 1.04
N ASP A 584 -17.83 19.13 2.00
CA ASP A 584 -18.59 17.98 2.49
C ASP A 584 -20.08 18.23 2.22
N VAL A 585 -20.82 17.19 1.91
CA VAL A 585 -22.28 17.21 1.76
C VAL A 585 -22.86 15.91 2.32
N GLY A 586 -23.94 15.99 3.08
CA GLY A 586 -24.59 14.79 3.56
C GLY A 586 -25.62 15.05 4.64
N ASN A 587 -26.37 13.98 4.96
CA ASN A 587 -27.30 13.90 6.06
C ASN A 587 -27.66 12.43 6.34
N ALA A 588 -28.26 12.17 7.49
CA ALA A 588 -29.02 10.96 7.76
C ALA A 588 -30.52 11.32 7.86
N PHE A 589 -31.40 10.58 7.21
CA PHE A 589 -32.80 10.92 7.01
C PHE A 589 -33.70 9.69 6.90
N ASN A 590 -35.02 9.87 7.09
CA ASN A 590 -35.99 8.77 6.97
C ASN A 590 -36.74 8.78 5.63
N ASP A 591 -36.79 9.90 4.91
CA ASP A 591 -37.43 10.00 3.60
C ASP A 591 -36.39 10.25 2.48
N PHE A 592 -36.25 9.31 1.57
CA PHE A 592 -35.35 9.41 0.42
C PHE A 592 -35.81 10.48 -0.60
N ALA A 593 -37.08 10.86 -0.59
CA ALA A 593 -37.59 11.91 -1.46
C ALA A 593 -37.22 13.31 -0.98
N ASP A 594 -36.93 13.47 0.34
CA ASP A 594 -36.49 14.74 0.94
C ASP A 594 -35.31 14.53 1.91
N PRO A 595 -34.10 14.34 1.39
CA PRO A 595 -32.91 14.00 2.21
C PRO A 595 -32.35 15.20 2.99
N GLU A 596 -32.83 16.42 2.79
CA GLU A 596 -32.38 17.66 3.46
C GLU A 596 -30.84 17.73 3.62
N LEU A 597 -30.10 17.51 2.51
CA LEU A 597 -28.65 17.45 2.56
C LEU A 597 -28.03 18.75 3.08
N LYS A 598 -27.19 18.64 4.10
CA LYS A 598 -26.42 19.72 4.69
C LYS A 598 -25.03 19.79 4.07
N ARG A 599 -24.47 21.01 3.98
CA ARG A 599 -23.20 21.28 3.30
C ARG A 599 -22.21 21.94 4.27
N GLY A 600 -20.97 21.46 4.20
CA GLY A 600 -19.86 22.03 4.94
C GLY A 600 -18.68 22.31 4.04
N ALA A 601 -17.96 23.41 4.28
CA ALA A 601 -16.75 23.73 3.54
C ALA A 601 -15.72 24.36 4.47
N GLY A 602 -14.44 24.17 4.20
CA GLY A 602 -13.43 24.74 5.06
C GLY A 602 -12.00 24.55 4.57
N LEU A 603 -11.11 25.02 5.44
CA LEU A 603 -9.67 24.90 5.28
C LEU A 603 -9.08 24.19 6.50
N GLY A 604 -8.01 23.45 6.29
CA GLY A 604 -7.37 22.69 7.35
C GLY A 604 -5.86 22.63 7.24
N ILE A 605 -5.26 22.21 8.34
CA ILE A 605 -3.84 21.89 8.45
C ILE A 605 -3.73 20.40 8.82
N ARG A 606 -2.78 19.72 8.21
CA ARG A 606 -2.45 18.33 8.47
C ARG A 606 -0.99 18.27 8.89
N TRP A 607 -0.73 17.67 10.04
CA TRP A 607 0.62 17.36 10.50
C TRP A 607 0.72 15.84 10.72
N TYR A 608 1.51 15.19 9.87
CA TYR A 608 1.72 13.76 9.91
C TYR A 608 2.82 13.42 10.92
N THR A 609 2.47 12.78 12.01
CA THR A 609 3.38 12.42 13.09
C THR A 609 3.53 10.91 13.21
N LEU A 610 4.57 10.44 13.89
CA LEU A 610 4.80 9.02 14.17
C LEU A 610 3.64 8.35 14.94
N ILE A 611 2.85 9.13 15.69
CA ILE A 611 1.71 8.64 16.47
C ILE A 611 0.37 8.81 15.75
N GLY A 612 0.39 9.23 14.48
CA GLY A 612 -0.77 9.48 13.66
C GLY A 612 -0.92 10.94 13.23
N PRO A 613 -1.87 11.23 12.34
CA PRO A 613 -2.11 12.59 11.86
C PRO A 613 -2.76 13.46 12.93
N VAL A 614 -2.26 14.69 13.04
CA VAL A 614 -2.89 15.80 13.76
C VAL A 614 -3.60 16.66 12.74
N GLN A 615 -4.89 16.87 12.90
CA GLN A 615 -5.74 17.61 11.97
C GLN A 615 -6.39 18.77 12.68
N LEU A 616 -6.37 19.93 12.06
CA LEU A 616 -7.07 21.13 12.52
C LEU A 616 -7.83 21.73 11.33
N ASP A 617 -9.15 21.73 11.43
CA ASP A 617 -10.04 22.24 10.38
C ASP A 617 -10.87 23.41 10.92
N LEU A 618 -10.93 24.48 10.14
CA LEU A 618 -11.92 25.54 10.29
C LEU A 618 -13.00 25.30 9.23
N ALA A 619 -14.16 24.84 9.67
CA ALA A 619 -15.29 24.49 8.85
C ALA A 619 -16.45 25.49 9.01
N ARG A 620 -17.13 25.78 7.91
CA ARG A 620 -18.39 26.52 7.89
C ARG A 620 -19.53 25.58 7.50
N ALA A 621 -20.55 25.48 8.33
CA ALA A 621 -21.83 24.94 7.97
C ALA A 621 -22.53 25.95 7.05
N LEU A 622 -22.69 25.60 5.76
CA LEU A 622 -23.16 26.57 4.75
C LEU A 622 -24.66 26.82 4.85
N ASP A 623 -25.42 25.85 5.36
CA ASP A 623 -26.87 25.94 5.48
C ASP A 623 -27.31 26.62 6.79
N ASP A 624 -26.51 26.49 7.84
CA ASP A 624 -26.80 27.08 9.18
C ASP A 624 -25.97 28.32 9.47
N GLU A 625 -25.10 28.74 8.52
CA GLU A 625 -24.21 29.91 8.56
C GLU A 625 -23.29 29.95 9.79
N SER A 626 -23.04 28.80 10.44
CA SER A 626 -22.21 28.69 11.62
C SER A 626 -20.77 28.26 11.27
N PHE A 627 -19.83 28.51 12.22
CA PHE A 627 -18.46 28.05 12.10
C PHE A 627 -18.12 27.08 13.23
N ARG A 628 -17.34 26.05 12.90
CA ARG A 628 -16.84 25.09 13.86
C ARG A 628 -15.37 24.80 13.62
N ILE A 629 -14.61 24.64 14.71
CA ILE A 629 -13.23 24.17 14.67
C ILE A 629 -13.25 22.68 15.02
N HIS A 630 -12.72 21.85 14.11
CA HIS A 630 -12.49 20.44 14.36
C HIS A 630 -11.00 20.23 14.59
N PHE A 631 -10.64 19.70 15.72
CA PHE A 631 -9.29 19.28 16.04
C PHE A 631 -9.30 17.79 16.37
N THR A 632 -8.39 17.04 15.74
CA THR A 632 -8.29 15.60 15.93
C THR A 632 -6.83 15.15 15.97
N ILE A 633 -6.50 14.30 16.91
CA ILE A 633 -5.24 13.59 17.01
C ILE A 633 -5.50 12.10 17.32
N GLY A 634 -4.76 11.22 16.66
CA GLY A 634 -4.87 9.78 16.83
C GLY A 634 -6.00 9.13 16.03
N THR A 635 -6.26 7.86 16.29
CA THR A 635 -7.20 7.01 15.54
C THR A 635 -8.63 7.07 16.11
N LYS A 636 -9.61 6.63 15.33
CA LYS A 636 -11.01 6.44 15.76
C LYS A 636 -11.10 5.32 16.82
N LEU A 637 -12.06 5.42 17.72
CA LEU A 637 -12.50 4.30 18.55
C LEU A 637 -13.03 3.17 17.64
N LEU A 638 -13.04 1.97 18.11
CA LEU A 638 -13.40 0.70 17.43
C LEU A 638 -14.56 0.77 16.46
#